data_7ffdf667106f30c60c3eb4ae3a6477ce
#
_entry.id   7ffdf667106f30c60c3eb4ae3a6477ce
#
_cell.length_a   1.000
_cell.length_b   1.000
_cell.length_c   1.000
_cell.angle_alpha   90.00
_cell.angle_beta   90.00
_cell.angle_gamma   90.00
#
_symmetry.space_group_name_H-M   'P 1'
#
loop_
_entity.id
_entity.type
_entity.pdbx_description
1 polymer ?
#
loop_
_entity_poly.entity_id
_entity_poly.type
_entity_poly.pdbx_seq_one_letter_code
_entity_poly.pdbx_strand_id
1 'polypeptide(L)'
;MKKLPYMFIAALMAFASCGNEENNEPEKPAPSRDSRLEVVSDNGLFVPAEDGTSASLNFKNAGGEVVVSVSTNMENWTYDISDDSWLDVTADKHYITLSAGQNESTESRKSAITVTASDNNDNSINYVINVSQNYAGQPEISVGSNAVRFPAYGELSSEVVVETNQDDLDFDCTCQWLLVEKTDNGLKLTVDPNAATDQRTVDLQLKAGIGKDAASDVIRISQDGKAYLDMSSYMANASPAGGSKEITYESNPELGITFTKVGDDTWYDFVEDKENHTIKVNLTASDGKQREGCINVLVGEKENTTAAKLRVLQIGEDTESLIFEVRINDDDYTFKNGGVYKTSAGDLDVTIDWGDGSEPEHFVNVQPSHKYAKAGKYTVETKGTAPLYCLTDIAEDYFSITDGIMHVNFLNIISWGKLGVKDVKSVCKTDEELESIPDDVCGAFAEITDFTEMFANCYSLKAIPENLFKYAVKAQKFYETFACAASLKSIPENLFANCPEVTDFGRCFYGAGTGSSILQGNGNSHANVLKPFVSKGNRIEIPEGLFRNNTKATSFMQTFRDMNIVAVPENLFANNTEVTSFNGLFTGCTELETVPADLFKNNQKVKDYKWLFYATDVKTLPVGLFKHCPAGFPVQINQMFQNSIIEDFPEGFFEGLDGVTSLSELFENAVFMKPLKGGIFKGLKKASSLLKTFYGTNVTELPEDLFEGLGTDATKIEMSNTFFGCKQLESLPAGLFDPVATKLTTINACFQKCTGIKSIPEGFGNSLTALTNAGNAFYGCESLESLPSEMFKGAAAKLSNLSSMFWGCTSLKSVPDGLFGFITVRNANFLNCFNSCTSLKSVGADVFPSTVST
;
A
#
# COMPACT_ATOMS: atom_id res chain seq x y z
N MET A 1 -36.35 24.13 17.66
CA MET A 1 -36.09 25.28 18.53
C MET A 1 -34.70 25.19 19.11
N LYS A 2 -33.95 26.25 18.96
CA LYS A 2 -32.55 26.52 19.36
C LYS A 2 -31.49 26.01 18.41
N LYS A 3 -31.11 26.90 17.49
CA LYS A 3 -29.89 26.90 16.69
C LYS A 3 -28.69 27.14 17.58
N LEU A 4 -27.64 26.31 17.48
CA LEU A 4 -26.30 26.65 17.93
C LEU A 4 -25.53 27.24 16.76
N PRO A 5 -24.81 28.35 16.96
CA PRO A 5 -23.96 28.90 15.90
C PRO A 5 -22.56 28.24 15.92
N TYR A 6 -22.06 27.91 14.77
CA TYR A 6 -20.64 27.57 14.58
C TYR A 6 -19.77 28.80 14.79
N MET A 7 -18.95 28.77 15.84
CA MET A 7 -17.94 29.78 16.13
C MET A 7 -16.64 29.38 15.43
N PHE A 8 -16.26 30.10 14.38
CA PHE A 8 -14.89 30.10 13.92
C PHE A 8 -14.03 30.94 14.87
N ILE A 9 -13.10 30.30 15.57
CA ILE A 9 -12.09 30.98 16.40
C ILE A 9 -10.92 31.35 15.49
N ALA A 10 -10.80 32.64 15.21
CA ALA A 10 -9.57 33.23 14.66
C ALA A 10 -8.59 33.42 15.83
N ALA A 11 -7.49 32.71 15.84
CA ALA A 11 -6.43 32.89 16.84
C ALA A 11 -5.69 34.21 16.60
N LEU A 12 -5.88 35.16 17.50
CA LEU A 12 -5.07 36.37 17.62
C LEU A 12 -3.85 36.05 18.49
N MET A 13 -2.67 35.95 17.92
CA MET A 13 -1.43 35.94 18.71
C MET A 13 -1.03 37.40 18.99
N ALA A 14 -1.18 37.82 20.24
CA ALA A 14 -0.58 39.05 20.74
C ALA A 14 0.81 38.76 21.32
N PHE A 15 1.85 39.26 20.70
CA PHE A 15 3.18 39.31 21.31
C PHE A 15 3.30 40.63 22.12
N ALA A 16 3.50 40.50 23.41
CA ALA A 16 3.96 41.55 24.27
C ALA A 16 5.49 41.62 24.22
N SER A 17 6.01 42.74 23.79
CA SER A 17 7.44 43.07 23.87
C SER A 17 7.68 44.03 25.00
N CYS A 18 8.58 43.75 25.90
CA CYS A 18 9.23 44.67 26.82
C CYS A 18 10.63 45.07 26.31
N GLY A 19 10.87 46.25 26.23
CA GLY A 19 11.68 47.30 26.01
C GLY A 19 13.23 47.33 26.14
N ASN A 20 13.72 48.41 25.54
CA ASN A 20 15.00 49.16 25.66
C ASN A 20 16.12 48.69 24.71
N GLU A 21 16.70 49.53 23.92
CA GLU A 21 17.33 50.81 23.92
C GLU A 21 17.80 51.23 22.52
N GLU A 22 17.94 52.52 22.33
CA GLU A 22 18.29 53.30 21.16
C GLU A 22 19.38 52.79 20.22
N ASN A 23 19.11 52.85 18.88
CA ASN A 23 20.07 53.37 17.90
C ASN A 23 19.34 53.83 16.64
N ASN A 24 19.59 55.08 16.24
CA ASN A 24 19.07 55.79 15.08
C ASN A 24 19.60 55.19 13.75
N GLU A 25 18.72 54.58 12.98
CA GLU A 25 18.80 54.50 11.52
C GLU A 25 17.43 54.86 10.92
N PRO A 26 17.33 55.46 9.72
CA PRO A 26 16.06 55.96 9.20
C PRO A 26 15.10 54.84 8.90
N GLU A 27 13.87 55.00 9.40
CA GLU A 27 12.76 54.07 9.22
C GLU A 27 12.52 53.76 7.73
N LYS A 28 12.67 52.48 7.38
CA LYS A 28 12.02 51.89 6.21
C LYS A 28 10.50 52.02 6.37
N PRO A 29 9.75 52.43 5.35
CA PRO A 29 8.30 52.47 5.44
C PRO A 29 7.78 51.07 5.76
N ALA A 30 6.86 51.00 6.72
CA ALA A 30 6.17 49.77 7.09
C ALA A 30 5.52 49.16 5.85
N PRO A 31 5.50 47.82 5.71
CA PRO A 31 4.82 47.15 4.58
C PRO A 31 3.34 47.58 4.60
N SER A 32 2.83 48.05 3.46
CA SER A 32 1.42 48.35 3.25
C SER A 32 0.59 47.12 3.68
N ARG A 33 -0.37 47.29 4.60
CA ARG A 33 -1.38 46.29 4.88
C ARG A 33 -2.12 46.04 3.56
N ASP A 34 -2.16 44.76 3.12
CA ASP A 34 -2.98 44.40 1.97
C ASP A 34 -4.41 44.86 2.20
N SER A 35 -4.94 45.65 1.27
CA SER A 35 -6.32 46.17 1.33
C SER A 35 -7.27 44.98 1.27
N ARG A 36 -8.24 44.93 2.21
CA ARG A 36 -9.21 43.82 2.32
C ARG A 36 -10.63 44.39 2.34
N LEU A 37 -11.48 43.77 1.52
CA LEU A 37 -12.92 43.95 1.52
C LEU A 37 -13.59 42.58 1.51
N GLU A 38 -14.42 42.33 2.51
CA GLU A 38 -15.16 41.06 2.66
C GLU A 38 -16.66 41.36 2.67
N VAL A 39 -17.39 40.69 1.82
CA VAL A 39 -18.83 40.86 1.63
C VAL A 39 -19.48 39.47 1.73
N VAL A 40 -20.29 39.22 2.74
CA VAL A 40 -20.86 37.92 3.05
C VAL A 40 -22.32 38.02 3.47
N SER A 41 -23.08 36.93 3.26
CA SER A 41 -24.44 36.82 3.76
C SER A 41 -24.75 35.38 4.09
N ASP A 42 -25.50 35.14 5.16
CA ASP A 42 -26.02 33.83 5.53
C ASP A 42 -27.31 33.47 4.76
N ASN A 43 -27.77 34.35 3.90
CA ASN A 43 -28.94 34.10 3.07
C ASN A 43 -28.59 33.24 1.88
N GLY A 44 -29.28 32.10 1.73
CA GLY A 44 -29.05 31.13 0.64
C GLY A 44 -29.26 31.67 -0.78
N LEU A 45 -29.81 32.85 -0.96
CA LEU A 45 -29.92 33.53 -2.25
C LEU A 45 -28.61 34.25 -2.64
N PHE A 46 -27.68 34.45 -1.71
CA PHE A 46 -26.38 35.08 -1.94
C PHE A 46 -25.33 34.03 -2.19
N VAL A 47 -24.78 33.97 -3.41
CA VAL A 47 -23.81 32.97 -3.85
C VAL A 47 -22.51 33.67 -4.24
N PRO A 48 -21.44 33.56 -3.40
CA PRO A 48 -20.13 34.13 -3.74
C PRO A 48 -19.52 33.41 -4.95
N ALA A 49 -18.82 34.16 -5.80
CA ALA A 49 -18.04 33.61 -6.89
C ALA A 49 -16.69 33.05 -6.38
N GLU A 50 -16.11 32.10 -7.10
CA GLU A 50 -14.84 31.46 -6.72
C GLU A 50 -13.65 32.45 -6.69
N ASP A 51 -13.73 33.54 -7.43
CA ASP A 51 -12.68 34.57 -7.49
C ASP A 51 -12.65 35.52 -6.26
N GLY A 52 -13.65 35.39 -5.37
CA GLY A 52 -13.75 36.19 -4.16
C GLY A 52 -13.97 37.70 -4.37
N THR A 53 -14.27 38.15 -5.60
CA THR A 53 -14.45 39.58 -5.97
C THR A 53 -15.89 39.92 -6.31
N SER A 54 -16.76 38.92 -6.40
CA SER A 54 -18.16 39.11 -6.74
C SER A 54 -19.08 38.06 -6.11
N ALA A 55 -20.39 38.34 -6.16
CA ALA A 55 -21.43 37.38 -5.80
C ALA A 55 -22.62 37.52 -6.73
N SER A 56 -23.47 36.51 -6.80
CA SER A 56 -24.78 36.56 -7.40
C SER A 56 -25.88 36.46 -6.35
N LEU A 57 -26.99 37.21 -6.54
CA LEU A 57 -28.17 37.19 -5.69
C LEU A 57 -29.41 37.15 -6.58
N ASN A 58 -30.24 36.12 -6.42
CA ASN A 58 -31.46 36.01 -7.24
C ASN A 58 -32.72 36.04 -6.38
N PHE A 59 -33.49 37.10 -6.47
CA PHE A 59 -34.81 37.15 -5.85
C PHE A 59 -35.83 36.32 -6.64
N LYS A 60 -36.71 35.66 -5.92
CA LYS A 60 -37.93 35.08 -6.51
C LYS A 60 -38.84 36.16 -7.06
N ASN A 61 -39.82 35.81 -7.92
CA ASN A 61 -40.81 36.72 -8.45
C ASN A 61 -41.49 37.56 -7.36
N ALA A 62 -41.84 36.98 -6.22
CA ALA A 62 -42.51 37.64 -5.09
C ALA A 62 -41.63 38.76 -4.41
N GLY A 63 -40.34 38.78 -4.74
CA GLY A 63 -39.41 39.67 -4.08
C GLY A 63 -38.94 39.14 -2.69
N GLY A 64 -38.52 40.06 -1.84
CA GLY A 64 -38.00 39.74 -0.51
C GLY A 64 -36.94 40.70 -0.03
N GLU A 65 -36.30 40.34 1.07
CA GLU A 65 -35.24 41.15 1.66
C GLU A 65 -34.01 40.25 1.98
N VAL A 66 -32.81 40.76 1.65
CA VAL A 66 -31.53 40.11 1.93
C VAL A 66 -30.59 41.07 2.59
N VAL A 67 -30.00 40.68 3.72
CA VAL A 67 -28.98 41.47 4.42
C VAL A 67 -27.61 40.87 4.14
N VAL A 68 -26.71 41.75 3.76
CA VAL A 68 -25.31 41.40 3.42
C VAL A 68 -24.40 42.17 4.37
N SER A 69 -23.49 41.49 5.05
CA SER A 69 -22.51 42.16 5.89
C SER A 69 -21.27 42.56 5.09
N VAL A 70 -20.77 43.75 5.39
CA VAL A 70 -19.60 44.37 4.74
C VAL A 70 -18.54 44.65 5.80
N SER A 71 -17.35 44.10 5.61
CA SER A 71 -16.22 44.32 6.51
C SER A 71 -14.97 44.70 5.71
N THR A 72 -14.25 45.74 6.14
CA THR A 72 -13.03 46.20 5.49
C THR A 72 -12.00 46.66 6.49
N ASN A 73 -10.74 46.55 6.16
CA ASN A 73 -9.62 47.18 6.87
C ASN A 73 -9.24 48.57 6.32
N MET A 74 -10.02 49.11 5.34
CA MET A 74 -9.88 50.43 4.78
C MET A 74 -10.73 51.45 5.56
N GLU A 75 -10.54 52.79 5.35
CA GLU A 75 -11.14 53.78 6.22
C GLU A 75 -12.64 53.91 6.03
N ASN A 76 -13.11 53.79 4.78
CA ASN A 76 -14.52 53.94 4.44
C ASN A 76 -14.91 52.94 3.35
N TRP A 77 -16.18 52.66 3.26
CA TRP A 77 -16.76 51.97 2.10
C TRP A 77 -18.04 52.71 1.66
N THR A 78 -18.34 52.58 0.39
CA THR A 78 -19.53 53.14 -0.28
C THR A 78 -20.10 52.07 -1.21
N TYR A 79 -21.30 52.26 -1.69
CA TYR A 79 -21.86 51.43 -2.75
C TYR A 79 -22.47 52.30 -3.85
N ASP A 80 -22.52 51.70 -5.05
CA ASP A 80 -23.18 52.24 -6.22
C ASP A 80 -24.10 51.16 -6.82
N ILE A 81 -25.23 51.58 -7.35
CA ILE A 81 -26.23 50.69 -7.92
C ILE A 81 -26.47 50.99 -9.38
N SER A 82 -26.45 49.99 -10.25
CA SER A 82 -26.62 50.18 -11.69
C SER A 82 -28.06 50.41 -12.13
N ASP A 83 -29.04 49.93 -11.41
CA ASP A 83 -30.48 50.13 -11.63
C ASP A 83 -31.25 50.07 -10.30
N ASP A 84 -31.65 51.22 -9.79
CA ASP A 84 -32.44 51.37 -8.54
C ASP A 84 -33.95 51.46 -8.76
N SER A 85 -34.42 51.29 -10.00
CA SER A 85 -35.84 51.45 -10.33
C SER A 85 -36.75 50.39 -9.71
N TRP A 86 -36.18 49.30 -9.27
CA TRP A 86 -36.92 48.12 -8.72
C TRP A 86 -36.30 47.53 -7.47
N LEU A 87 -35.06 47.89 -7.14
CA LEU A 87 -34.27 47.33 -6.05
C LEU A 87 -33.96 48.44 -5.06
N ASP A 88 -34.60 48.35 -3.89
CA ASP A 88 -34.30 49.29 -2.79
C ASP A 88 -33.06 48.81 -2.06
N VAL A 89 -32.08 49.69 -1.92
CA VAL A 89 -30.82 49.37 -1.22
C VAL A 89 -30.61 50.38 -0.11
N THR A 90 -30.47 49.89 1.10
CA THR A 90 -30.10 50.70 2.25
C THR A 90 -28.84 50.17 2.88
N ALA A 91 -28.01 51.05 3.41
CA ALA A 91 -26.78 50.65 4.06
C ALA A 91 -26.59 51.34 5.40
N ASP A 92 -26.05 50.64 6.33
CA ASP A 92 -25.47 51.17 7.57
C ASP A 92 -23.95 50.98 7.60
N LYS A 93 -23.34 51.09 8.75
CA LYS A 93 -21.88 50.98 8.91
C LYS A 93 -21.31 49.60 8.57
N HIS A 94 -22.13 48.54 8.66
CA HIS A 94 -21.68 47.15 8.60
C HIS A 94 -22.51 46.27 7.65
N TYR A 95 -23.65 46.76 7.19
CA TYR A 95 -24.60 45.94 6.43
C TYR A 95 -25.16 46.72 5.23
N ILE A 96 -25.45 46.01 4.19
CA ILE A 96 -26.30 46.44 3.07
C ILE A 96 -27.57 45.61 3.11
N THR A 97 -28.72 46.24 3.13
CA THR A 97 -30.00 45.54 3.01
C THR A 97 -30.54 45.78 1.61
N LEU A 98 -30.80 44.70 0.90
CA LEU A 98 -31.39 44.70 -0.43
C LEU A 98 -32.85 44.26 -0.34
N SER A 99 -33.78 45.05 -0.85
CA SER A 99 -35.20 44.73 -0.82
C SER A 99 -35.80 44.88 -2.22
N ALA A 100 -36.48 43.84 -2.68
CA ALA A 100 -37.19 43.86 -3.95
C ALA A 100 -38.68 43.55 -3.74
N GLY A 101 -39.56 44.40 -4.33
CA GLY A 101 -40.98 44.11 -4.42
C GLY A 101 -41.29 43.05 -5.49
N GLN A 102 -42.56 42.61 -5.58
CA GLN A 102 -42.98 41.68 -6.61
C GLN A 102 -42.68 42.17 -8.03
N ASN A 103 -42.16 41.27 -8.85
CA ASN A 103 -41.92 41.56 -10.28
C ASN A 103 -43.15 41.16 -11.09
N GLU A 104 -43.98 42.10 -11.48
CA GLU A 104 -45.17 41.89 -12.27
C GLU A 104 -44.94 41.82 -13.78
N SER A 105 -43.66 42.03 -14.23
CA SER A 105 -43.32 41.96 -15.65
C SER A 105 -43.21 40.50 -16.13
N THR A 106 -43.13 40.35 -17.45
CA THR A 106 -42.90 39.05 -18.11
C THR A 106 -41.43 38.80 -18.41
N GLU A 107 -40.55 39.65 -17.89
CA GLU A 107 -39.09 39.54 -18.07
C GLU A 107 -38.37 39.66 -16.73
N SER A 108 -37.28 38.94 -16.59
CA SER A 108 -36.42 39.03 -15.42
C SER A 108 -35.74 40.40 -15.42
N ARG A 109 -35.60 41.01 -14.26
CA ARG A 109 -34.87 42.27 -14.09
C ARG A 109 -33.54 42.06 -13.37
N LYS A 110 -32.56 42.93 -13.69
CA LYS A 110 -31.19 42.78 -13.20
C LYS A 110 -30.65 44.12 -12.74
N SER A 111 -29.86 44.08 -11.70
CA SER A 111 -29.07 45.20 -11.22
C SER A 111 -27.71 44.72 -10.73
N ALA A 112 -26.80 45.63 -10.52
CA ALA A 112 -25.52 45.30 -9.89
C ALA A 112 -25.19 46.38 -8.83
N ILE A 113 -24.73 45.89 -7.69
CA ILE A 113 -24.26 46.73 -6.60
C ILE A 113 -22.76 46.60 -6.53
N THR A 114 -22.06 47.74 -6.72
CA THR A 114 -20.60 47.76 -6.55
C THR A 114 -20.28 48.33 -5.19
N VAL A 115 -19.76 47.54 -4.31
CA VAL A 115 -19.27 47.95 -3.00
C VAL A 115 -17.80 48.31 -3.15
N THR A 116 -17.46 49.55 -2.83
CA THR A 116 -16.10 50.08 -2.96
C THR A 116 -15.58 50.45 -1.58
N ALA A 117 -14.52 49.83 -1.14
CA ALA A 117 -13.76 50.25 0.03
C ALA A 117 -12.57 51.10 -0.41
N SER A 118 -12.32 52.24 0.28
CA SER A 118 -11.24 53.16 -0.06
C SER A 118 -10.51 53.70 1.16
N ASP A 119 -9.26 54.14 0.94
CA ASP A 119 -8.42 54.81 1.93
C ASP A 119 -8.16 56.28 1.54
N ASN A 120 -7.52 57.04 2.42
CA ASN A 120 -7.20 58.45 2.17
C ASN A 120 -6.08 58.65 1.13
N ASN A 121 -5.56 57.61 0.54
CA ASN A 121 -4.49 57.66 -0.48
C ASN A 121 -5.01 57.29 -1.88
N ASP A 122 -6.34 57.40 -2.12
CA ASP A 122 -7.02 57.01 -3.37
C ASP A 122 -6.86 55.50 -3.78
N ASN A 123 -6.42 54.62 -2.88
CA ASN A 123 -6.51 53.20 -3.15
C ASN A 123 -7.96 52.75 -2.93
N SER A 124 -8.46 51.90 -3.82
CA SER A 124 -9.79 51.29 -3.69
C SER A 124 -9.81 49.82 -4.08
N ILE A 125 -10.71 49.08 -3.47
CA ILE A 125 -11.01 47.69 -3.80
C ILE A 125 -12.52 47.58 -3.97
N ASN A 126 -12.95 46.85 -4.98
CA ASN A 126 -14.37 46.69 -5.32
C ASN A 126 -14.82 45.24 -5.14
N TYR A 127 -16.08 45.10 -4.75
CA TYR A 127 -16.80 43.82 -4.74
C TYR A 127 -18.15 44.04 -5.43
N VAL A 128 -18.51 43.15 -6.38
CA VAL A 128 -19.73 43.34 -7.18
C VAL A 128 -20.77 42.28 -6.77
N ILE A 129 -21.97 42.73 -6.40
CA ILE A 129 -23.11 41.85 -6.16
C ILE A 129 -24.03 41.98 -7.39
N ASN A 130 -24.11 40.94 -8.20
CA ASN A 130 -25.00 40.86 -9.35
C ASN A 130 -26.38 40.40 -8.87
N VAL A 131 -27.36 41.29 -8.91
CA VAL A 131 -28.73 41.06 -8.44
C VAL A 131 -29.63 40.78 -9.61
N SER A 132 -30.44 39.75 -9.52
CA SER A 132 -31.50 39.44 -10.49
C SER A 132 -32.82 39.14 -9.78
N GLN A 133 -33.93 39.29 -10.46
CA GLN A 133 -35.24 38.88 -9.99
C GLN A 133 -36.02 38.21 -11.09
N ASN A 134 -36.63 37.10 -10.77
CA ASN A 134 -37.44 36.28 -11.66
C ASN A 134 -38.72 37.01 -12.09
N TYR A 135 -39.27 36.68 -13.25
CA TYR A 135 -40.54 37.24 -13.75
C TYR A 135 -41.73 36.33 -13.34
N ALA A 136 -42.95 36.86 -13.50
CA ALA A 136 -44.17 36.12 -13.23
C ALA A 136 -44.32 34.91 -14.17
N GLY A 137 -44.35 33.70 -13.58
CA GLY A 137 -44.42 32.42 -14.32
C GLY A 137 -43.08 31.80 -14.71
N GLN A 138 -41.96 32.44 -14.37
CA GLN A 138 -40.66 31.81 -14.52
C GLN A 138 -40.60 30.58 -13.65
N PRO A 139 -40.08 29.45 -14.18
CA PRO A 139 -39.89 28.22 -13.37
C PRO A 139 -39.09 28.49 -12.13
N GLU A 140 -39.54 28.05 -11.00
CA GLU A 140 -38.89 28.13 -9.71
C GLU A 140 -38.87 26.74 -9.07
N ILE A 141 -37.76 26.45 -8.37
CA ILE A 141 -37.59 25.26 -7.57
C ILE A 141 -36.90 25.61 -6.27
N SER A 142 -37.31 25.01 -5.20
CA SER A 142 -36.58 25.09 -3.93
C SER A 142 -36.69 23.78 -3.16
N VAL A 143 -35.62 23.40 -2.50
CA VAL A 143 -35.58 22.19 -1.69
C VAL A 143 -35.59 22.53 -0.21
N GLY A 144 -36.34 21.77 0.58
CA GLY A 144 -36.38 21.95 2.03
C GLY A 144 -35.06 21.62 2.73
N SER A 145 -34.23 20.77 2.08
CA SER A 145 -32.86 20.47 2.50
C SER A 145 -32.04 20.16 1.26
N ASN A 146 -30.95 20.87 1.08
CA ASN A 146 -29.99 20.63 0.00
C ASN A 146 -28.94 19.55 0.33
N ALA A 147 -28.99 18.97 1.54
CA ALA A 147 -28.15 17.88 1.95
C ALA A 147 -28.93 16.86 2.78
N VAL A 148 -28.83 15.60 2.41
CA VAL A 148 -29.45 14.48 3.13
C VAL A 148 -28.37 13.44 3.43
N ARG A 149 -28.32 13.02 4.69
CA ARG A 149 -27.38 11.99 5.14
C ARG A 149 -28.13 10.76 5.62
N PHE A 150 -27.72 9.60 5.15
CA PHE A 150 -28.22 8.30 5.58
C PHE A 150 -27.17 7.54 6.37
N PRO A 151 -27.55 6.72 7.35
CA PRO A 151 -26.66 5.74 7.95
C PRO A 151 -26.37 4.60 6.95
N ALA A 152 -25.36 3.78 7.21
CA ALA A 152 -25.03 2.61 6.38
C ALA A 152 -26.16 1.56 6.40
N TYR A 153 -26.78 1.38 7.55
CA TYR A 153 -27.86 0.43 7.83
C TYR A 153 -28.96 1.08 8.67
N GLY A 154 -30.14 0.42 8.76
CA GLY A 154 -31.23 0.85 9.60
C GLY A 154 -32.17 1.79 8.86
N GLU A 155 -32.22 3.06 9.18
CA GLU A 155 -33.14 4.05 8.64
C GLU A 155 -32.67 4.53 7.25
N LEU A 156 -33.04 3.80 6.20
CA LEU A 156 -32.54 3.98 4.84
C LEU A 156 -33.51 4.74 3.91
N SER A 157 -34.50 5.43 4.44
CA SER A 157 -35.38 6.27 3.65
C SER A 157 -35.65 7.62 4.32
N SER A 158 -35.80 8.67 3.51
CA SER A 158 -36.07 10.02 3.96
C SER A 158 -36.94 10.75 2.94
N GLU A 159 -37.79 11.66 3.42
CA GLU A 159 -38.57 12.53 2.55
C GLU A 159 -37.95 13.94 2.53
N VAL A 160 -37.85 14.52 1.34
CA VAL A 160 -37.39 15.89 1.12
C VAL A 160 -38.50 16.67 0.46
N VAL A 161 -38.90 17.78 1.09
CA VAL A 161 -39.85 18.71 0.51
C VAL A 161 -39.20 19.41 -0.67
N VAL A 162 -39.89 19.40 -1.82
CA VAL A 162 -39.52 20.14 -3.01
C VAL A 162 -40.69 21.01 -3.43
N GLU A 163 -40.47 22.31 -3.38
CA GLU A 163 -41.46 23.28 -3.79
C GLU A 163 -41.13 23.79 -5.19
N THR A 164 -42.07 23.77 -6.09
CA THR A 164 -41.99 24.33 -7.43
C THR A 164 -43.33 24.89 -7.88
N ASN A 165 -43.29 25.88 -8.77
CA ASN A 165 -44.44 26.44 -9.42
C ASN A 165 -44.76 25.74 -10.77
N GLN A 166 -44.13 24.60 -11.03
CA GLN A 166 -44.30 23.83 -12.27
C GLN A 166 -44.90 22.46 -11.98
N ASP A 167 -45.72 21.94 -12.90
CA ASP A 167 -46.33 20.59 -12.78
C ASP A 167 -45.28 19.50 -13.07
N ASP A 168 -44.21 19.79 -13.84
CA ASP A 168 -43.15 18.86 -14.24
C ASP A 168 -41.86 19.10 -13.41
N LEU A 169 -41.73 18.28 -12.40
CA LEU A 169 -40.46 18.10 -11.71
C LEU A 169 -39.77 16.88 -12.32
N ASP A 170 -38.57 17.10 -12.85
CA ASP A 170 -37.70 16.03 -13.33
C ASP A 170 -36.48 15.90 -12.41
N PHE A 171 -35.86 14.71 -12.36
CA PHE A 171 -34.64 14.49 -11.59
C PHE A 171 -33.77 13.44 -12.27
N ASP A 172 -32.47 13.63 -12.15
CA ASP A 172 -31.45 12.74 -12.68
C ASP A 172 -30.48 12.31 -11.58
N CYS A 173 -30.24 11.02 -11.50
CA CYS A 173 -29.30 10.41 -10.59
C CYS A 173 -28.50 9.32 -11.30
N THR A 174 -27.18 9.45 -11.30
CA THR A 174 -26.28 8.55 -12.01
C THR A 174 -25.85 7.31 -11.20
N CYS A 175 -26.39 7.12 -9.98
CA CYS A 175 -25.97 6.01 -9.11
C CYS A 175 -27.04 4.91 -9.03
N GLN A 176 -26.61 3.69 -8.72
CA GLN A 176 -27.49 2.52 -8.61
C GLN A 176 -28.00 2.25 -7.20
N TRP A 177 -27.47 2.92 -6.19
CA TRP A 177 -27.76 2.67 -4.79
C TRP A 177 -28.81 3.61 -4.19
N LEU A 178 -29.31 4.58 -4.96
CA LEU A 178 -30.36 5.52 -4.57
C LEU A 178 -31.59 5.32 -5.45
N LEU A 179 -32.70 5.06 -4.82
CA LEU A 179 -34.05 5.08 -5.43
C LEU A 179 -34.73 6.40 -5.06
N VAL A 180 -35.21 7.12 -6.06
CA VAL A 180 -35.94 8.39 -5.90
C VAL A 180 -37.37 8.19 -6.38
N GLU A 181 -38.33 8.47 -5.52
CA GLU A 181 -39.77 8.39 -5.80
C GLU A 181 -40.40 9.76 -5.56
N LYS A 182 -41.30 10.19 -6.47
CA LYS A 182 -42.10 11.41 -6.27
C LYS A 182 -43.17 11.15 -5.23
N THR A 183 -43.39 12.14 -4.37
CA THR A 183 -44.49 12.18 -3.40
C THR A 183 -45.35 13.42 -3.62
N ASP A 184 -46.49 13.53 -2.92
CA ASP A 184 -47.38 14.68 -3.06
C ASP A 184 -46.72 16.01 -2.65
N ASN A 185 -45.65 15.95 -1.83
CA ASN A 185 -44.99 17.14 -1.27
C ASN A 185 -43.50 17.22 -1.60
N GLY A 186 -42.97 16.38 -2.51
CA GLY A 186 -41.55 16.37 -2.83
C GLY A 186 -41.02 15.03 -3.31
N LEU A 187 -39.94 14.59 -2.73
CA LEU A 187 -39.25 13.35 -3.10
C LEU A 187 -39.03 12.45 -1.88
N LYS A 188 -39.28 11.17 -2.05
CA LYS A 188 -38.84 10.14 -1.12
C LYS A 188 -37.53 9.53 -1.66
N LEU A 189 -36.52 9.59 -0.87
CA LEU A 189 -35.19 9.04 -1.13
C LEU A 189 -35.08 7.72 -0.37
N THR A 190 -34.71 6.65 -1.04
CA THR A 190 -34.44 5.34 -0.41
C THR A 190 -33.07 4.85 -0.89
N VAL A 191 -32.21 4.46 0.03
CA VAL A 191 -30.87 3.98 -0.30
C VAL A 191 -30.69 2.51 0.06
N ASP A 192 -29.91 1.79 -0.74
CA ASP A 192 -29.49 0.43 -0.40
C ASP A 192 -28.49 0.46 0.76
N PRO A 193 -28.39 -0.59 1.60
CA PRO A 193 -27.39 -0.68 2.64
C PRO A 193 -25.96 -0.48 2.08
N ASN A 194 -25.17 0.30 2.78
CA ASN A 194 -23.75 0.49 2.42
C ASN A 194 -22.87 -0.47 3.21
N ALA A 195 -22.49 -1.58 2.59
CA ALA A 195 -21.63 -2.58 3.21
C ALA A 195 -20.12 -2.21 3.17
N ALA A 196 -19.75 -1.17 2.41
CA ALA A 196 -18.38 -0.65 2.40
C ALA A 196 -18.13 0.24 3.64
N THR A 197 -16.89 0.35 4.05
CA THR A 197 -16.48 1.24 5.16
C THR A 197 -16.42 2.70 4.74
N ASP A 198 -16.30 2.98 3.45
CA ASP A 198 -16.24 4.34 2.93
C ASP A 198 -17.64 4.94 2.79
N GLN A 199 -17.75 6.22 3.14
CA GLN A 199 -18.93 7.03 2.84
C GLN A 199 -19.07 7.16 1.32
N ARG A 200 -20.32 7.09 0.83
CA ARG A 200 -20.63 7.36 -0.59
C ARG A 200 -21.52 8.58 -0.72
N THR A 201 -21.33 9.32 -1.80
CA THR A 201 -22.07 10.56 -2.07
C THR A 201 -22.54 10.61 -3.50
N VAL A 202 -23.67 11.30 -3.73
CA VAL A 202 -24.20 11.61 -5.05
C VAL A 202 -24.96 12.93 -4.99
N ASP A 203 -24.91 13.70 -6.06
CA ASP A 203 -25.69 14.92 -6.24
C ASP A 203 -26.90 14.58 -7.11
N LEU A 204 -28.10 14.65 -6.54
CA LEU A 204 -29.36 14.51 -7.23
C LEU A 204 -29.72 15.82 -7.88
N GLN A 205 -29.67 15.85 -9.20
CA GLN A 205 -30.02 17.03 -9.97
C GLN A 205 -31.54 17.11 -10.13
N LEU A 206 -32.11 18.24 -9.75
CA LEU A 206 -33.53 18.53 -9.89
C LEU A 206 -33.73 19.60 -10.96
N LYS A 207 -34.81 19.45 -11.70
CA LYS A 207 -35.19 20.39 -12.76
C LYS A 207 -36.70 20.56 -12.80
N ALA A 208 -37.15 21.80 -12.77
CA ALA A 208 -38.54 22.16 -12.91
C ALA A 208 -38.75 23.03 -14.16
N GLY A 209 -39.74 22.66 -14.99
CA GLY A 209 -40.01 23.32 -16.25
C GLY A 209 -39.20 22.79 -17.44
N ILE A 210 -39.50 23.26 -18.64
CA ILE A 210 -38.99 22.72 -19.91
C ILE A 210 -38.12 23.78 -20.62
N GLY A 211 -37.03 23.34 -21.23
CA GLY A 211 -36.17 24.15 -22.09
C GLY A 211 -35.10 24.93 -21.36
N LYS A 212 -34.65 26.05 -21.95
CA LYS A 212 -33.52 26.86 -21.45
C LYS A 212 -33.81 27.68 -20.19
N ASP A 213 -35.10 27.88 -19.89
CA ASP A 213 -35.53 28.67 -18.73
C ASP A 213 -35.97 27.78 -17.55
N ALA A 214 -35.77 26.51 -17.61
CA ALA A 214 -36.03 25.57 -16.52
C ALA A 214 -35.21 25.93 -15.28
N ALA A 215 -35.83 25.92 -14.11
CA ALA A 215 -35.14 26.08 -12.84
C ALA A 215 -34.49 24.75 -12.45
N SER A 216 -33.32 24.82 -11.83
CA SER A 216 -32.61 23.63 -11.33
C SER A 216 -32.12 23.85 -9.90
N ASP A 217 -32.09 22.76 -9.14
CA ASP A 217 -31.54 22.72 -7.80
C ASP A 217 -30.84 21.36 -7.59
N VAL A 218 -30.08 21.22 -6.53
CA VAL A 218 -29.28 20.02 -6.28
C VAL A 218 -29.46 19.59 -4.82
N ILE A 219 -29.72 18.30 -4.62
CA ILE A 219 -29.68 17.71 -3.29
C ILE A 219 -28.45 16.83 -3.21
N ARG A 220 -27.51 17.17 -2.34
CA ARG A 220 -26.38 16.32 -2.02
C ARG A 220 -26.79 15.22 -1.07
N ILE A 221 -26.66 13.99 -1.52
CA ILE A 221 -27.01 12.80 -0.72
C ILE A 221 -25.71 12.12 -0.33
N SER A 222 -25.56 11.90 0.96
CA SER A 222 -24.44 11.16 1.52
C SER A 222 -24.95 9.95 2.29
N GLN A 223 -24.26 8.85 2.21
CA GLN A 223 -24.53 7.67 3.02
C GLN A 223 -23.27 7.20 3.70
N ASP A 224 -23.36 7.06 5.01
CA ASP A 224 -22.24 6.62 5.83
C ASP A 224 -21.74 5.25 5.39
N GLY A 225 -20.45 5.01 5.60
CA GLY A 225 -19.89 3.68 5.51
C GLY A 225 -20.37 2.78 6.65
N LYS A 226 -20.25 1.46 6.44
CA LYS A 226 -20.43 0.50 7.53
C LYS A 226 -19.48 0.85 8.67
N ALA A 227 -20.01 0.93 9.88
CA ALA A 227 -19.20 1.21 11.06
C ALA A 227 -18.05 0.21 11.17
N TYR A 228 -16.83 0.75 11.26
CA TYR A 228 -15.64 -0.04 11.50
C TYR A 228 -14.80 0.58 12.62
N LEU A 229 -14.06 -0.25 13.27
CA LEU A 229 -13.09 0.12 14.28
C LEU A 229 -11.88 -0.77 14.10
N ASP A 230 -10.73 -0.15 14.04
CA ASP A 230 -9.47 -0.87 14.09
C ASP A 230 -8.56 -0.20 15.10
N MET A 231 -7.94 -0.99 15.95
CA MET A 231 -7.07 -0.52 17.02
C MET A 231 -5.70 -1.18 16.93
N SER A 232 -4.65 -0.42 17.17
CA SER A 232 -3.27 -0.97 17.19
C SER A 232 -3.10 -2.06 18.26
N SER A 233 -3.98 -2.10 19.26
CA SER A 233 -4.09 -3.17 20.25
C SER A 233 -5.48 -3.21 20.86
N TYR A 234 -6.00 -4.41 21.10
CA TYR A 234 -7.26 -4.64 21.84
C TYR A 234 -7.01 -4.97 23.30
N MET A 235 -5.76 -4.84 23.76
CA MET A 235 -5.39 -5.06 25.13
C MET A 235 -4.43 -3.98 25.62
N ALA A 236 -4.77 -3.33 26.73
CA ALA A 236 -3.86 -2.52 27.51
C ALA A 236 -3.36 -3.34 28.68
N ASN A 237 -2.12 -3.76 28.62
CA ASN A 237 -1.50 -4.53 29.68
C ASN A 237 -0.34 -3.76 30.31
N ALA A 238 -0.09 -4.04 31.58
CA ALA A 238 1.05 -3.52 32.31
C ALA A 238 1.63 -4.56 33.26
N SER A 239 2.90 -4.38 33.58
CA SER A 239 3.57 -5.10 34.66
C SER A 239 2.96 -4.73 36.02
N PRO A 240 3.31 -5.43 37.11
CA PRO A 240 2.88 -5.06 38.48
C PRO A 240 3.25 -3.63 38.90
N ALA A 241 4.33 -3.08 38.33
CA ALA A 241 4.74 -1.71 38.64
C ALA A 241 3.76 -0.64 38.10
N GLY A 242 2.77 -1.05 37.29
CA GLY A 242 1.89 -0.13 36.60
C GLY A 242 2.56 0.48 35.36
N GLY A 243 1.99 1.57 34.86
CA GLY A 243 2.50 2.26 33.68
C GLY A 243 1.38 2.83 32.84
N SER A 244 1.72 3.21 31.62
CA SER A 244 0.71 3.65 30.65
C SER A 244 0.94 2.96 29.32
N LYS A 245 -0.16 2.63 28.62
CA LYS A 245 -0.17 2.11 27.25
C LYS A 245 -0.96 3.05 26.39
N GLU A 246 -0.34 3.47 25.30
CA GLU A 246 -1.00 4.25 24.26
C GLU A 246 -1.40 3.29 23.13
N ILE A 247 -2.62 3.44 22.66
CA ILE A 247 -3.22 2.61 21.62
C ILE A 247 -3.81 3.56 20.58
N THR A 248 -3.37 3.44 19.36
CA THR A 248 -3.96 4.16 18.25
C THR A 248 -5.20 3.45 17.74
N TYR A 249 -6.14 4.19 17.19
CA TYR A 249 -7.33 3.61 16.57
C TYR A 249 -7.68 4.31 15.26
N GLU A 250 -8.32 3.57 14.39
CA GLU A 250 -8.95 4.08 13.17
C GLU A 250 -10.43 3.70 13.18
N SER A 251 -11.26 4.64 12.81
CA SER A 251 -12.71 4.47 12.68
C SER A 251 -13.23 5.39 11.59
N ASN A 252 -14.50 5.21 11.22
CA ASN A 252 -15.13 6.13 10.28
C ASN A 252 -15.09 7.57 10.83
N PRO A 253 -14.51 8.55 10.11
CA PRO A 253 -14.42 9.92 10.61
C PRO A 253 -15.78 10.61 10.80
N GLU A 254 -16.80 10.15 10.07
CA GLU A 254 -18.16 10.66 10.12
C GLU A 254 -19.00 10.04 11.25
N LEU A 255 -18.55 8.94 11.85
CA LEU A 255 -19.23 8.27 12.96
C LEU A 255 -18.54 8.63 14.27
N GLY A 256 -19.33 8.85 15.32
CA GLY A 256 -18.78 9.10 16.66
C GLY A 256 -18.16 7.83 17.25
N ILE A 257 -17.04 8.00 17.96
CA ILE A 257 -16.44 6.95 18.79
C ILE A 257 -16.59 7.31 20.26
N THR A 258 -16.89 6.32 21.10
CA THR A 258 -16.99 6.48 22.55
C THR A 258 -16.24 5.38 23.27
N PHE A 259 -15.53 5.77 24.34
CA PHE A 259 -14.84 4.88 25.25
C PHE A 259 -15.54 4.95 26.60
N THR A 260 -15.92 3.80 27.15
CA THR A 260 -16.64 3.74 28.42
C THR A 260 -16.00 2.71 29.33
N LYS A 261 -15.51 3.14 30.47
CA LYS A 261 -14.96 2.26 31.50
C LYS A 261 -16.08 1.39 32.10
N VAL A 262 -15.84 0.11 32.24
CA VAL A 262 -16.75 -0.84 32.83
C VAL A 262 -16.40 -0.99 34.33
N GLY A 263 -17.37 -0.73 35.20
CA GLY A 263 -17.20 -0.81 36.67
C GLY A 263 -16.55 0.44 37.27
N ASP A 264 -16.34 0.38 38.60
CA ASP A 264 -15.84 1.49 39.42
C ASP A 264 -14.37 1.30 39.86
N ASP A 265 -13.62 0.46 39.19
CA ASP A 265 -12.22 0.19 39.49
C ASP A 265 -11.37 1.46 39.46
N THR A 266 -10.49 1.63 40.44
CA THR A 266 -9.63 2.83 40.58
C THR A 266 -8.18 2.58 40.19
N TRP A 267 -7.82 1.34 39.84
CA TRP A 267 -6.44 0.96 39.52
C TRP A 267 -6.05 1.22 38.07
N TYR A 268 -7.00 1.53 37.19
CA TYR A 268 -6.75 2.03 35.86
C TYR A 268 -7.68 3.18 35.52
N ASP A 269 -7.26 3.99 34.58
CA ASP A 269 -8.01 5.08 33.99
C ASP A 269 -7.52 5.30 32.55
N PHE A 270 -8.23 6.10 31.75
CA PHE A 270 -7.80 6.38 30.39
C PHE A 270 -8.01 7.84 30.01
N VAL A 271 -7.22 8.29 29.03
CA VAL A 271 -7.35 9.60 28.40
C VAL A 271 -7.39 9.39 26.89
N GLU A 272 -8.43 9.96 26.25
CA GLU A 272 -8.57 9.96 24.80
C GLU A 272 -7.94 11.23 24.22
N ASP A 273 -7.15 11.06 23.16
CA ASP A 273 -6.65 12.15 22.29
C ASP A 273 -7.30 11.99 20.90
N LYS A 274 -8.35 12.80 20.67
CA LYS A 274 -9.13 12.75 19.43
C LYS A 274 -8.38 13.29 18.21
N GLU A 275 -7.44 14.22 18.42
CA GLU A 275 -6.67 14.82 17.32
C GLU A 275 -5.66 13.80 16.75
N ASN A 276 -5.07 12.99 17.62
CA ASN A 276 -4.10 11.98 17.24
C ASN A 276 -4.70 10.56 17.11
N HIS A 277 -5.99 10.41 17.32
CA HIS A 277 -6.69 9.12 17.29
C HIS A 277 -6.04 8.09 18.23
N THR A 278 -5.79 8.49 19.48
CA THR A 278 -5.17 7.64 20.48
C THR A 278 -5.97 7.56 21.77
N ILE A 279 -5.85 6.44 22.45
CA ILE A 279 -6.30 6.26 23.83
C ILE A 279 -5.11 5.84 24.67
N LYS A 280 -4.83 6.59 25.74
CA LYS A 280 -3.79 6.29 26.71
C LYS A 280 -4.42 5.70 27.95
N VAL A 281 -4.18 4.42 28.20
CA VAL A 281 -4.62 3.73 29.40
C VAL A 281 -3.52 3.78 30.45
N ASN A 282 -3.84 4.27 31.63
CA ASN A 282 -2.91 4.39 32.75
C ASN A 282 -3.27 3.37 33.82
N LEU A 283 -2.31 2.58 34.26
CA LEU A 283 -2.48 1.57 35.30
C LEU A 283 -1.61 1.92 36.51
N THR A 284 -2.18 1.87 37.70
CA THR A 284 -1.44 2.07 38.95
C THR A 284 -0.66 0.81 39.29
N ALA A 285 0.38 0.94 40.12
CA ALA A 285 1.10 -0.23 40.64
C ALA A 285 0.16 -1.20 41.36
N SER A 286 0.41 -2.50 41.19
CA SER A 286 -0.31 -3.57 41.89
C SER A 286 0.51 -4.12 43.05
N ASP A 287 -0.16 -4.91 43.89
CA ASP A 287 0.45 -5.71 44.94
C ASP A 287 1.05 -7.05 44.41
N GLY A 288 1.21 -7.16 43.09
CA GLY A 288 1.71 -8.37 42.43
C GLY A 288 0.61 -9.35 42.02
N LYS A 289 -0.66 -9.05 42.27
CA LYS A 289 -1.78 -9.87 41.84
C LYS A 289 -2.28 -9.43 40.46
N GLN A 290 -2.71 -10.40 39.68
CA GLN A 290 -3.40 -10.14 38.43
C GLN A 290 -4.68 -9.34 38.67
N ARG A 291 -4.94 -8.31 37.85
CA ARG A 291 -6.17 -7.50 37.85
C ARG A 291 -6.67 -7.37 36.43
N GLU A 292 -7.99 -7.41 36.25
CA GLU A 292 -8.63 -7.28 34.98
C GLU A 292 -9.69 -6.19 35.01
N GLY A 293 -9.71 -5.36 33.95
CA GLY A 293 -10.71 -4.33 33.71
C GLY A 293 -11.07 -4.29 32.22
N CYS A 294 -12.03 -3.44 31.91
CA CYS A 294 -12.52 -3.34 30.53
C CYS A 294 -12.94 -1.90 30.20
N ILE A 295 -12.62 -1.47 28.99
CA ILE A 295 -13.13 -0.25 28.37
C ILE A 295 -13.94 -0.67 27.15
N ASN A 296 -15.24 -0.42 27.15
CA ASN A 296 -16.06 -0.63 25.97
C ASN A 296 -15.79 0.47 24.96
N VAL A 297 -15.58 0.10 23.72
CA VAL A 297 -15.38 1.01 22.59
C VAL A 297 -16.55 0.82 21.64
N LEU A 298 -17.21 1.89 21.29
CA LEU A 298 -18.37 1.89 20.39
C LEU A 298 -18.16 2.94 19.32
N VAL A 299 -18.26 2.54 18.06
CA VAL A 299 -18.29 3.44 16.90
C VAL A 299 -19.69 3.41 16.29
N GLY A 300 -20.22 4.61 16.02
CA GLY A 300 -21.52 4.76 15.40
C GLY A 300 -22.68 4.68 16.40
N GLU A 301 -23.87 4.63 15.89
CA GLU A 301 -25.11 4.62 16.66
C GLU A 301 -26.23 3.84 15.94
N LYS A 302 -27.25 3.47 16.68
CA LYS A 302 -28.40 2.68 16.23
C LYS A 302 -27.95 1.34 15.60
N GLU A 303 -28.36 1.08 14.35
CA GLU A 303 -28.06 -0.15 13.62
C GLU A 303 -26.72 -0.13 12.88
N ASN A 304 -26.11 1.07 12.68
CA ASN A 304 -24.79 1.22 12.09
C ASN A 304 -23.75 1.36 13.18
N THR A 305 -23.49 0.29 13.90
CA THR A 305 -22.52 0.29 14.99
C THR A 305 -21.53 -0.85 14.85
N THR A 306 -20.32 -0.60 15.32
CA THR A 306 -19.36 -1.65 15.65
C THR A 306 -18.85 -1.40 17.08
N ALA A 307 -18.65 -2.47 17.79
CA ALA A 307 -18.18 -2.40 19.18
C ALA A 307 -17.00 -3.32 19.39
N ALA A 308 -16.08 -2.87 20.23
CA ALA A 308 -14.97 -3.69 20.69
C ALA A 308 -14.82 -3.53 22.21
N LYS A 309 -14.11 -4.46 22.83
CA LYS A 309 -13.67 -4.36 24.20
C LYS A 309 -12.17 -4.18 24.23
N LEU A 310 -11.72 -3.06 24.76
CA LEU A 310 -10.33 -2.88 25.12
C LEU A 310 -10.14 -3.46 26.52
N ARG A 311 -9.50 -4.58 26.61
CA ARG A 311 -9.22 -5.24 27.90
C ARG A 311 -8.07 -4.53 28.59
N VAL A 312 -8.21 -4.32 29.88
CA VAL A 312 -7.15 -3.76 30.73
C VAL A 312 -6.72 -4.86 31.68
N LEU A 313 -5.51 -5.36 31.47
CA LEU A 313 -5.01 -6.48 32.24
C LEU A 313 -3.70 -6.09 32.92
N GLN A 314 -3.66 -6.17 34.21
CA GLN A 314 -2.40 -6.10 34.97
C GLN A 314 -2.03 -7.51 35.42
N ILE A 315 -0.98 -8.05 34.78
CA ILE A 315 -0.49 -9.40 35.09
C ILE A 315 0.53 -9.28 36.19
N GLY A 316 0.47 -10.17 37.18
CA GLY A 316 1.49 -10.26 38.20
C GLY A 316 2.76 -10.95 37.69
N GLU A 317 3.91 -10.67 38.33
CA GLU A 317 5.18 -11.36 38.04
C GLU A 317 5.10 -12.88 38.31
N ASP A 318 4.12 -13.28 39.11
CA ASP A 318 3.77 -14.63 39.54
C ASP A 318 2.60 -15.26 38.74
N THR A 319 2.18 -14.63 37.64
CA THR A 319 1.13 -15.22 36.79
C THR A 319 1.62 -16.52 36.18
N GLU A 320 1.15 -17.65 36.67
CA GLU A 320 1.56 -18.99 36.24
C GLU A 320 0.60 -19.59 35.22
N SER A 321 -0.58 -18.98 35.04
CA SER A 321 -1.64 -19.53 34.19
C SER A 321 -1.51 -19.10 32.75
N LEU A 322 -1.66 -20.05 31.82
CA LEU A 322 -2.05 -19.77 30.44
C LEU A 322 -3.53 -19.38 30.43
N ILE A 323 -3.87 -18.20 29.92
CA ILE A 323 -5.25 -17.71 29.86
C ILE A 323 -5.55 -17.25 28.45
N PHE A 324 -6.64 -17.74 27.87
CA PHE A 324 -7.05 -17.41 26.51
C PHE A 324 -8.58 -17.45 26.35
N GLU A 325 -9.07 -16.78 25.32
CA GLU A 325 -10.48 -16.84 24.91
C GLU A 325 -10.64 -17.72 23.68
N VAL A 326 -11.65 -18.57 23.73
CA VAL A 326 -12.10 -19.38 22.60
C VAL A 326 -13.57 -19.12 22.31
N ARG A 327 -13.93 -19.29 21.03
CA ARG A 327 -15.30 -19.46 20.63
C ARG A 327 -15.53 -20.92 20.23
N ILE A 328 -16.49 -21.55 20.86
CA ILE A 328 -17.00 -22.86 20.49
C ILE A 328 -18.20 -22.60 19.57
N ASN A 329 -18.16 -23.15 18.38
CA ASN A 329 -19.15 -22.83 17.34
C ASN A 329 -20.37 -23.75 17.38
N ASP A 330 -20.28 -24.91 18.01
CA ASP A 330 -21.34 -25.93 18.03
C ASP A 330 -21.75 -26.30 19.46
N ASP A 331 -23.06 -26.53 19.64
CA ASP A 331 -23.56 -27.14 20.87
C ASP A 331 -23.02 -28.57 20.99
N ASP A 332 -22.87 -29.03 22.25
CA ASP A 332 -22.37 -30.37 22.54
C ASP A 332 -20.97 -30.72 22.01
N TYR A 333 -20.15 -29.70 21.65
CA TYR A 333 -18.81 -29.91 21.11
C TYR A 333 -17.78 -30.31 22.20
N THR A 334 -16.87 -31.23 21.85
CA THR A 334 -15.77 -31.63 22.71
C THR A 334 -14.47 -30.95 22.27
N PHE A 335 -14.03 -29.94 23.05
CA PHE A 335 -12.75 -29.28 22.86
C PHE A 335 -11.64 -30.13 23.49
N LYS A 336 -10.58 -30.45 22.71
CA LYS A 336 -9.64 -31.53 23.02
C LYS A 336 -8.27 -31.13 23.52
N ASN A 337 -8.01 -29.83 23.85
CA ASN A 337 -6.63 -29.46 24.20
C ASN A 337 -6.47 -28.52 25.40
N GLY A 338 -7.42 -27.66 25.73
CA GLY A 338 -7.26 -26.68 26.82
C GLY A 338 -6.02 -25.80 26.69
N GLY A 339 -5.58 -25.51 25.46
CA GLY A 339 -4.39 -24.69 25.17
C GLY A 339 -3.05 -25.41 25.30
N VAL A 340 -3.04 -26.67 25.59
CA VAL A 340 -1.83 -27.48 25.82
C VAL A 340 -1.92 -28.85 25.15
N TYR A 341 -0.77 -29.40 24.75
CA TYR A 341 -0.72 -30.72 24.11
C TYR A 341 0.26 -31.66 24.79
N LYS A 342 -0.17 -32.89 24.99
CA LYS A 342 0.69 -33.93 25.51
C LYS A 342 1.60 -34.48 24.40
N THR A 343 2.90 -34.50 24.64
CA THR A 343 3.88 -35.17 23.77
C THR A 343 4.43 -36.43 24.41
N SER A 344 5.06 -37.29 23.60
CA SER A 344 5.77 -38.46 24.10
C SER A 344 7.04 -38.11 24.90
N ALA A 345 7.52 -36.87 24.80
CA ALA A 345 8.80 -36.42 25.32
C ALA A 345 8.71 -35.57 26.62
N GLY A 346 7.52 -35.34 27.15
CA GLY A 346 7.34 -34.52 28.35
C GLY A 346 6.13 -34.92 29.17
N ASP A 347 6.16 -34.57 30.45
CA ASP A 347 5.07 -34.83 31.38
C ASP A 347 4.07 -33.65 31.28
N LEU A 348 2.79 -34.00 31.22
CA LEU A 348 1.67 -33.07 31.33
C LEU A 348 1.04 -33.25 32.73
N ASP A 349 0.93 -32.18 33.48
CA ASP A 349 0.27 -32.13 34.78
C ASP A 349 -0.39 -30.77 34.91
N VAL A 350 -1.68 -30.67 34.52
CA VAL A 350 -2.41 -29.40 34.42
C VAL A 350 -3.79 -29.50 35.06
N THR A 351 -4.22 -28.36 35.60
CA THR A 351 -5.62 -28.12 36.02
C THR A 351 -6.20 -27.04 35.08
N ILE A 352 -7.37 -27.31 34.52
CA ILE A 352 -8.02 -26.46 33.55
C ILE A 352 -9.38 -26.04 34.07
N ASP A 353 -9.60 -24.72 34.11
CA ASP A 353 -10.90 -24.07 34.21
C ASP A 353 -11.38 -23.75 32.79
N TRP A 354 -12.47 -24.35 32.38
CA TRP A 354 -13.00 -24.27 31.02
C TRP A 354 -13.86 -23.04 30.77
N GLY A 355 -14.16 -22.25 31.84
CA GLY A 355 -14.88 -20.97 31.71
C GLY A 355 -16.37 -21.10 31.48
N ASP A 356 -16.96 -22.26 31.59
CA ASP A 356 -18.40 -22.54 31.41
C ASP A 356 -19.15 -22.70 32.77
N GLY A 357 -18.45 -22.50 33.88
CA GLY A 357 -19.00 -22.63 35.23
C GLY A 357 -18.91 -24.06 35.80
N SER A 358 -18.32 -24.99 35.05
CA SER A 358 -17.96 -26.30 35.59
C SER A 358 -16.79 -26.20 36.59
N GLU A 359 -16.64 -27.20 37.46
CA GLU A 359 -15.46 -27.26 38.35
C GLU A 359 -14.19 -27.52 37.52
N PRO A 360 -13.06 -26.92 37.87
CA PRO A 360 -11.80 -27.16 37.20
C PRO A 360 -11.40 -28.64 37.19
N GLU A 361 -10.92 -29.11 36.03
CA GLU A 361 -10.53 -30.51 35.83
C GLU A 361 -9.01 -30.68 35.83
N HIS A 362 -8.53 -31.77 36.44
CA HIS A 362 -7.10 -32.11 36.53
C HIS A 362 -6.71 -33.25 35.60
N PHE A 363 -5.65 -33.06 34.83
CA PHE A 363 -5.16 -33.95 33.80
C PHE A 363 -3.68 -34.27 34.03
N VAL A 364 -3.35 -35.54 34.20
CA VAL A 364 -1.97 -36.03 34.35
C VAL A 364 -1.63 -37.01 33.24
N ASN A 365 -0.70 -36.65 32.37
CA ASN A 365 -0.23 -37.49 31.27
C ASN A 365 -1.33 -37.99 30.32
N VAL A 366 -2.46 -37.31 30.26
CA VAL A 366 -3.54 -37.52 29.28
C VAL A 366 -3.83 -36.20 28.56
N GLN A 367 -4.24 -36.28 27.30
CA GLN A 367 -4.66 -35.08 26.56
C GLN A 367 -5.93 -34.52 27.20
N PRO A 368 -5.94 -33.25 27.63
CA PRO A 368 -7.14 -32.64 28.16
C PRO A 368 -8.27 -32.62 27.15
N SER A 369 -9.51 -32.77 27.63
CA SER A 369 -10.70 -32.60 26.81
C SER A 369 -11.90 -32.28 27.68
N HIS A 370 -12.77 -31.42 27.17
CA HIS A 370 -13.98 -30.95 27.85
C HIS A 370 -15.12 -30.82 26.86
N LYS A 371 -16.34 -31.19 27.29
CA LYS A 371 -17.53 -31.10 26.45
C LYS A 371 -18.35 -29.89 26.83
N TYR A 372 -18.35 -28.86 25.98
CA TYR A 372 -19.22 -27.70 26.11
C TYR A 372 -20.67 -28.07 25.72
N ALA A 373 -21.63 -27.79 26.59
CA ALA A 373 -23.04 -28.03 26.35
C ALA A 373 -23.65 -27.05 25.33
N LYS A 374 -23.08 -25.85 25.19
CA LYS A 374 -23.56 -24.80 24.29
C LYS A 374 -22.41 -24.16 23.53
N ALA A 375 -22.71 -23.75 22.29
CA ALA A 375 -21.86 -22.84 21.56
C ALA A 375 -21.77 -21.49 22.31
N GLY A 376 -20.58 -20.88 22.28
CA GLY A 376 -20.36 -19.62 23.01
C GLY A 376 -18.91 -19.21 23.09
N LYS A 377 -18.66 -18.07 23.74
CA LYS A 377 -17.30 -17.60 24.06
C LYS A 377 -16.96 -17.98 25.49
N TYR A 378 -15.80 -18.57 25.65
CA TYR A 378 -15.32 -19.04 26.94
C TYR A 378 -13.90 -18.54 27.18
N THR A 379 -13.61 -18.19 28.46
CA THR A 379 -12.25 -17.90 28.91
C THR A 379 -11.69 -19.11 29.61
N VAL A 380 -10.69 -19.72 28.99
CA VAL A 380 -10.05 -20.93 29.53
C VAL A 380 -8.79 -20.53 30.29
N GLU A 381 -8.63 -21.08 31.51
CA GLU A 381 -7.42 -20.91 32.31
C GLU A 381 -6.77 -22.26 32.58
N THR A 382 -5.51 -22.41 32.19
CA THR A 382 -4.72 -23.65 32.37
C THR A 382 -3.53 -23.37 33.29
N LYS A 383 -3.41 -24.14 34.38
CA LYS A 383 -2.35 -24.09 35.40
C LYS A 383 -1.57 -25.41 35.43
N GLY A 384 -0.29 -25.37 35.79
CA GLY A 384 0.53 -26.53 36.01
C GLY A 384 1.71 -26.62 35.05
N THR A 385 2.02 -27.81 34.57
CA THR A 385 3.17 -28.07 33.70
C THR A 385 2.72 -28.70 32.39
N ALA A 386 3.18 -28.17 31.26
CA ALA A 386 2.89 -28.69 29.94
C ALA A 386 4.14 -28.70 29.05
N PRO A 387 4.37 -29.74 28.24
CA PRO A 387 5.52 -29.83 27.35
C PRO A 387 5.39 -28.89 26.13
N LEU A 388 4.16 -28.58 25.70
CA LEU A 388 3.87 -27.85 24.49
C LEU A 388 2.56 -27.05 24.65
N TYR A 389 2.51 -25.82 24.16
CA TYR A 389 1.25 -25.14 23.91
C TYR A 389 0.55 -25.73 22.69
N CYS A 390 -0.77 -25.58 22.65
CA CYS A 390 -1.61 -25.96 21.53
C CYS A 390 -2.79 -24.98 21.43
N LEU A 391 -2.61 -23.93 20.67
CA LEU A 391 -3.56 -22.83 20.49
C LEU A 391 -4.12 -22.84 19.05
N THR A 392 -4.41 -24.03 18.56
CA THR A 392 -5.08 -24.26 17.28
C THR A 392 -6.09 -25.37 17.45
N ASP A 393 -7.14 -25.41 16.62
CA ASP A 393 -8.05 -26.55 16.57
C ASP A 393 -7.33 -27.72 15.90
N ILE A 394 -6.85 -28.65 16.70
CA ILE A 394 -6.24 -29.90 16.21
C ILE A 394 -7.35 -30.93 15.99
N ALA A 395 -7.87 -31.03 14.79
CA ALA A 395 -8.45 -32.27 14.32
C ALA A 395 -7.33 -33.33 14.16
N GLU A 396 -7.60 -34.60 14.48
CA GLU A 396 -6.66 -35.73 14.68
C GLU A 396 -5.60 -35.95 13.57
N ASP A 397 -5.62 -35.20 12.47
CA ASP A 397 -4.62 -35.19 11.40
C ASP A 397 -4.23 -33.76 11.03
N TYR A 398 -2.95 -33.45 11.09
CA TYR A 398 -2.28 -32.17 10.77
C TYR A 398 -2.66 -31.55 9.39
N PHE A 399 -3.54 -32.15 8.61
CA PHE A 399 -3.94 -31.75 7.25
C PHE A 399 -5.41 -32.07 6.87
N SER A 400 -6.28 -32.51 7.78
CA SER A 400 -7.65 -32.86 7.40
C SER A 400 -8.68 -31.95 8.07
N ILE A 401 -8.91 -30.80 7.45
CA ILE A 401 -10.22 -30.15 7.52
C ILE A 401 -11.15 -31.07 6.71
N THR A 402 -11.72 -32.09 7.36
CA THR A 402 -12.54 -33.11 6.68
C THR A 402 -13.88 -32.58 6.20
N ASP A 403 -14.34 -31.43 6.72
CA ASP A 403 -15.63 -30.82 6.35
C ASP A 403 -15.54 -29.29 6.08
N GLY A 404 -14.37 -28.64 6.26
CA GLY A 404 -14.18 -27.21 6.05
C GLY A 404 -14.80 -26.33 7.14
N ILE A 405 -15.20 -26.91 8.29
CA ILE A 405 -15.82 -26.20 9.40
C ILE A 405 -14.81 -26.09 10.54
N MET A 406 -14.56 -24.89 11.01
CA MET A 406 -13.79 -24.65 12.24
C MET A 406 -14.74 -24.72 13.44
N HIS A 407 -14.52 -25.66 14.33
CA HIS A 407 -15.35 -25.86 15.52
C HIS A 407 -14.90 -25.03 16.73
N VAL A 408 -13.62 -24.66 16.77
CA VAL A 408 -13.02 -23.82 17.81
C VAL A 408 -12.21 -22.72 17.17
N ASN A 409 -12.46 -21.50 17.59
CA ASN A 409 -11.67 -20.34 17.19
C ASN A 409 -11.00 -19.73 18.42
N PHE A 410 -9.68 -19.63 18.40
CA PHE A 410 -8.94 -18.88 19.41
C PHE A 410 -9.04 -17.39 19.08
N LEU A 411 -9.57 -16.62 20.01
CA LEU A 411 -9.86 -15.21 19.79
C LEU A 411 -8.77 -14.30 20.32
N ASN A 412 -8.34 -14.58 21.56
CA ASN A 412 -7.34 -13.77 22.25
C ASN A 412 -6.52 -14.65 23.18
N ILE A 413 -5.22 -14.38 23.24
CA ILE A 413 -4.39 -14.90 24.32
C ILE A 413 -4.22 -13.79 25.34
N ILE A 414 -4.56 -14.05 26.60
CA ILE A 414 -4.54 -13.07 27.68
C ILE A 414 -3.24 -13.18 28.48
N SER A 415 -2.77 -14.40 28.74
CA SER A 415 -1.52 -14.67 29.43
C SER A 415 -0.88 -15.92 28.87
N TRP A 416 0.42 -15.90 28.66
CA TRP A 416 1.20 -17.09 28.24
C TRP A 416 1.38 -18.09 29.38
N GLY A 417 1.31 -17.63 30.63
CA GLY A 417 1.59 -18.46 31.81
C GLY A 417 3.03 -18.95 31.88
N LYS A 418 3.33 -19.74 32.90
CA LYS A 418 4.66 -20.32 33.12
C LYS A 418 4.55 -21.84 33.23
N LEU A 419 4.09 -22.49 32.17
CA LEU A 419 3.83 -23.93 32.15
C LEU A 419 5.08 -24.78 31.88
N GLY A 420 6.27 -24.15 31.70
CA GLY A 420 7.52 -24.85 31.42
C GLY A 420 7.63 -25.46 30.03
N VAL A 421 6.91 -24.91 29.05
CA VAL A 421 6.95 -25.35 27.65
C VAL A 421 8.36 -25.22 27.07
N LYS A 422 8.71 -26.13 26.16
CA LYS A 422 10.02 -26.19 25.52
C LYS A 422 9.97 -26.05 24.01
N ASP A 423 8.79 -26.03 23.42
CA ASP A 423 8.56 -25.86 22.01
C ASP A 423 7.30 -25.00 21.79
N VAL A 424 7.41 -24.04 20.88
CA VAL A 424 6.31 -23.16 20.50
C VAL A 424 6.16 -23.07 18.97
N LYS A 425 6.78 -23.98 18.24
CA LYS A 425 6.66 -24.03 16.78
C LYS A 425 5.21 -24.25 16.37
N SER A 426 4.74 -23.41 15.46
CA SER A 426 3.41 -23.53 14.85
C SER A 426 2.24 -23.55 15.86
N VAL A 427 2.45 -23.04 17.09
CA VAL A 427 1.47 -23.14 18.19
C VAL A 427 0.15 -22.43 17.88
N CYS A 428 0.20 -21.28 17.21
CA CYS A 428 -0.98 -20.53 16.77
C CYS A 428 -1.10 -20.51 15.24
N LYS A 429 -0.40 -21.40 14.54
CA LYS A 429 -0.40 -21.42 13.07
C LYS A 429 -1.79 -21.69 12.54
N THR A 430 -2.22 -20.87 11.57
CA THR A 430 -3.54 -20.94 10.92
C THR A 430 -4.73 -20.61 11.81
N ASP A 431 -4.50 -19.96 12.95
CA ASP A 431 -5.60 -19.44 13.75
C ASP A 431 -6.09 -18.10 13.14
N GLU A 432 -7.07 -18.21 12.26
CA GLU A 432 -7.54 -17.09 11.42
C GLU A 432 -8.22 -16.01 12.23
N GLU A 433 -8.77 -16.30 13.40
CA GLU A 433 -9.52 -15.37 14.23
C GLU A 433 -8.73 -14.82 15.42
N LEU A 434 -7.50 -15.24 15.63
CA LEU A 434 -6.65 -14.72 16.71
C LEU A 434 -6.38 -13.22 16.50
N GLU A 435 -7.01 -12.36 17.31
CA GLU A 435 -6.93 -10.90 17.17
C GLU A 435 -5.83 -10.27 18.00
N SER A 436 -5.56 -10.82 19.20
CA SER A 436 -4.58 -10.24 20.11
C SER A 436 -3.80 -11.27 20.89
N ILE A 437 -2.55 -10.92 21.20
CA ILE A 437 -1.61 -11.68 22.02
C ILE A 437 -0.97 -10.75 23.04
N PRO A 438 -0.64 -11.22 24.28
CA PRO A 438 -0.07 -10.39 25.32
C PRO A 438 1.46 -10.32 25.24
N ASP A 439 2.06 -9.37 25.95
CA ASP A 439 3.48 -9.43 26.31
C ASP A 439 3.79 -10.73 27.09
N ASP A 440 5.00 -11.25 26.95
CA ASP A 440 5.52 -12.25 27.88
C ASP A 440 6.00 -11.54 29.16
N VAL A 441 5.16 -11.48 30.16
CA VAL A 441 5.50 -10.82 31.45
C VAL A 441 6.03 -11.81 32.50
N CYS A 442 5.78 -13.11 32.31
CA CYS A 442 6.13 -14.16 33.28
C CYS A 442 7.37 -14.98 32.87
N GLY A 443 7.93 -14.72 31.69
CA GLY A 443 9.08 -15.46 31.17
C GLY A 443 8.73 -16.82 30.58
N ALA A 444 7.55 -16.95 30.01
CA ALA A 444 7.08 -18.17 29.33
C ALA A 444 8.07 -18.66 28.26
N PHE A 445 8.71 -17.71 27.57
CA PHE A 445 9.60 -17.99 26.43
C PHE A 445 11.10 -18.00 26.78
N ALA A 446 11.47 -17.96 28.06
CA ALA A 446 12.88 -17.85 28.49
C ALA A 446 13.77 -19.02 28.02
N GLU A 447 13.23 -20.21 27.89
CA GLU A 447 13.95 -21.42 27.47
C GLU A 447 13.78 -21.75 25.98
N ILE A 448 12.94 -21.00 25.26
CA ILE A 448 12.61 -21.27 23.87
C ILE A 448 13.73 -20.81 22.94
N THR A 449 14.10 -21.68 21.99
CA THR A 449 15.14 -21.39 21.00
C THR A 449 14.58 -21.23 19.57
N ASP A 450 13.38 -21.72 19.30
CA ASP A 450 12.83 -21.80 17.96
C ASP A 450 11.34 -21.35 17.96
N PHE A 451 11.07 -20.21 17.32
CA PHE A 451 9.74 -19.62 17.17
C PHE A 451 9.19 -19.79 15.76
N THR A 452 9.70 -20.78 15.01
CA THR A 452 9.26 -21.04 13.64
C THR A 452 7.74 -21.18 13.56
N GLU A 453 7.13 -20.38 12.65
CA GLU A 453 5.70 -20.40 12.32
C GLU A 453 4.74 -20.16 13.51
N MET A 454 5.21 -19.64 14.64
CA MET A 454 4.40 -19.54 15.87
C MET A 454 3.06 -18.84 15.63
N PHE A 455 3.03 -17.76 14.84
CA PHE A 455 1.83 -17.00 14.48
C PHE A 455 1.62 -16.93 12.96
N ALA A 456 2.12 -17.93 12.23
CA ALA A 456 1.95 -17.96 10.78
C ALA A 456 0.48 -18.15 10.42
N ASN A 457 0.00 -17.34 9.45
CA ASN A 457 -1.39 -17.33 8.99
C ASN A 457 -2.43 -16.92 10.06
N CYS A 458 -2.01 -16.18 11.09
CA CYS A 458 -2.93 -15.52 12.02
C CYS A 458 -3.47 -14.24 11.34
N TYR A 459 -4.40 -14.39 10.41
CA TYR A 459 -4.86 -13.29 9.52
C TYR A 459 -5.48 -12.13 10.28
N SER A 460 -6.12 -12.37 11.42
CA SER A 460 -6.79 -11.36 12.23
C SER A 460 -5.88 -10.66 13.25
N LEU A 461 -4.62 -11.09 13.39
CA LEU A 461 -3.69 -10.51 14.36
C LEU A 461 -3.34 -9.07 13.98
N LYS A 462 -3.75 -8.10 14.84
CA LYS A 462 -3.70 -6.67 14.54
C LYS A 462 -2.43 -5.98 15.02
N ALA A 463 -1.84 -6.47 16.12
CA ALA A 463 -0.64 -5.89 16.71
C ALA A 463 0.24 -6.97 17.35
N ILE A 464 1.53 -6.72 17.36
CA ILE A 464 2.53 -7.49 18.09
C ILE A 464 2.91 -6.68 19.34
N PRO A 465 2.80 -7.23 20.56
CA PRO A 465 3.24 -6.56 21.77
C PRO A 465 4.74 -6.31 21.77
N GLU A 466 5.16 -5.16 22.26
CA GLU A 466 6.59 -4.76 22.25
C GLU A 466 7.48 -5.71 23.07
N ASN A 467 6.96 -6.25 24.19
CA ASN A 467 7.70 -7.10 25.09
C ASN A 467 7.39 -8.60 24.91
N LEU A 468 6.80 -8.99 23.78
CA LEU A 468 6.46 -10.39 23.50
C LEU A 468 7.66 -11.33 23.69
N PHE A 469 8.83 -10.92 23.24
CA PHE A 469 10.06 -11.72 23.33
C PHE A 469 11.07 -11.16 24.35
N LYS A 470 10.59 -10.40 25.34
CA LYS A 470 11.44 -9.78 26.36
C LYS A 470 12.35 -10.77 27.09
N TYR A 471 11.89 -11.97 27.36
CA TYR A 471 12.62 -13.03 28.05
C TYR A 471 13.18 -14.10 27.13
N ALA A 472 12.97 -14.03 25.82
CA ALA A 472 13.41 -15.02 24.85
C ALA A 472 14.91 -14.91 24.52
N VAL A 473 15.75 -14.83 25.54
CA VAL A 473 17.21 -14.60 25.41
C VAL A 473 17.97 -15.73 24.70
N LYS A 474 17.35 -16.93 24.61
CA LYS A 474 17.91 -18.11 23.94
C LYS A 474 17.40 -18.29 22.51
N ALA A 475 16.51 -17.42 22.04
CA ALA A 475 15.91 -17.51 20.73
C ALA A 475 16.98 -17.51 19.63
N GLN A 476 16.91 -18.49 18.72
CA GLN A 476 17.81 -18.64 17.58
C GLN A 476 17.11 -18.48 16.24
N LYS A 477 15.79 -18.74 16.16
CA LYS A 477 15.02 -18.73 14.93
C LYS A 477 13.67 -18.06 15.10
N PHE A 478 13.38 -17.16 14.15
CA PHE A 478 12.05 -16.55 13.94
C PHE A 478 11.56 -16.78 12.49
N TYR A 479 11.84 -17.97 11.96
CA TYR A 479 11.44 -18.34 10.60
C TYR A 479 9.92 -18.40 10.47
N GLU A 480 9.34 -17.60 9.55
CA GLU A 480 7.88 -17.50 9.31
C GLU A 480 7.04 -17.15 10.56
N THR A 481 7.62 -16.58 11.61
CA THR A 481 6.93 -16.37 12.89
C THR A 481 5.64 -15.57 12.76
N PHE A 482 5.64 -14.49 11.98
CA PHE A 482 4.46 -13.64 11.71
C PHE A 482 4.07 -13.67 10.23
N ALA A 483 4.42 -14.75 9.54
CA ALA A 483 4.09 -14.86 8.11
C ALA A 483 2.57 -14.80 7.91
N CYS A 484 2.15 -13.97 6.96
CA CYS A 484 0.74 -13.78 6.61
C CYS A 484 -0.16 -13.29 7.77
N ALA A 485 0.38 -12.59 8.75
CA ALA A 485 -0.41 -11.82 9.71
C ALA A 485 -1.04 -10.60 9.00
N ALA A 486 -2.10 -10.86 8.22
CA ALA A 486 -2.62 -9.95 7.20
C ALA A 486 -3.18 -8.62 7.76
N SER A 487 -3.71 -8.63 8.99
CA SER A 487 -4.27 -7.46 9.66
C SER A 487 -3.24 -6.63 10.43
N LEU A 488 -1.96 -7.04 10.44
CA LEU A 488 -0.91 -6.36 11.19
C LEU A 488 -0.72 -4.93 10.69
N LYS A 489 -0.60 -3.96 11.61
CA LYS A 489 -0.47 -2.54 11.31
C LYS A 489 0.91 -1.97 11.57
N SER A 490 1.63 -2.52 12.53
CA SER A 490 2.95 -2.02 12.91
C SER A 490 3.83 -3.15 13.46
N ILE A 491 5.13 -2.93 13.42
CA ILE A 491 6.14 -3.80 14.02
C ILE A 491 6.82 -2.99 15.14
N PRO A 492 6.85 -3.48 16.39
CA PRO A 492 7.52 -2.78 17.48
C PRO A 492 9.03 -2.70 17.26
N GLU A 493 9.64 -1.55 17.54
CA GLU A 493 11.07 -1.33 17.33
C GLU A 493 11.95 -2.27 18.16
N ASN A 494 11.55 -2.56 19.40
CA ASN A 494 12.34 -3.36 20.34
C ASN A 494 11.92 -4.83 20.39
N LEU A 495 11.11 -5.29 19.43
CA LEU A 495 10.54 -6.65 19.41
C LEU A 495 11.60 -7.75 19.62
N PHE A 496 12.76 -7.63 19.00
CA PHE A 496 13.85 -8.61 19.07
C PHE A 496 15.05 -8.11 19.89
N ALA A 497 14.88 -7.02 20.64
CA ALA A 497 16.00 -6.38 21.38
C ALA A 497 16.70 -7.32 22.36
N ASN A 498 15.98 -8.26 22.94
CA ASN A 498 16.48 -9.21 23.94
C ASN A 498 16.80 -10.60 23.37
N CYS A 499 16.90 -10.75 22.05
CA CYS A 499 17.15 -12.03 21.35
C CYS A 499 18.53 -12.05 20.66
N PRO A 500 19.67 -11.95 21.38
CA PRO A 500 20.99 -11.79 20.78
C PRO A 500 21.51 -13.03 20.06
N GLU A 501 20.93 -14.21 20.33
CA GLU A 501 21.35 -15.50 19.77
C GLU A 501 20.69 -15.80 18.41
N VAL A 502 19.83 -14.92 17.89
CA VAL A 502 19.09 -15.18 16.65
C VAL A 502 20.04 -15.24 15.46
N THR A 503 19.89 -16.29 14.69
CA THR A 503 20.63 -16.52 13.44
C THR A 503 19.76 -16.45 12.19
N ASP A 504 18.42 -16.66 12.32
CA ASP A 504 17.51 -16.76 11.18
C ASP A 504 16.21 -15.99 11.40
N PHE A 505 15.96 -14.99 10.52
CA PHE A 505 14.73 -14.23 10.38
C PHE A 505 14.01 -14.52 9.05
N GLY A 506 14.33 -15.65 8.42
CA GLY A 506 13.74 -16.00 7.13
C GLY A 506 12.21 -15.93 7.17
N ARG A 507 11.60 -15.19 6.25
CA ARG A 507 10.15 -15.03 6.11
C ARG A 507 9.42 -14.55 7.36
N CYS A 508 10.11 -13.95 8.33
CA CYS A 508 9.53 -13.61 9.63
C CYS A 508 8.24 -12.79 9.51
N PHE A 509 8.20 -11.83 8.56
CA PHE A 509 7.04 -10.98 8.28
C PHE A 509 6.48 -11.17 6.87
N TYR A 510 6.74 -12.31 6.23
CA TYR A 510 6.24 -12.57 4.88
C TYR A 510 4.73 -12.33 4.78
N GLY A 511 4.29 -11.43 3.91
CA GLY A 511 2.88 -11.13 3.70
C GLY A 511 2.14 -10.50 4.88
N ALA A 512 2.86 -10.01 5.90
CA ALA A 512 2.23 -9.32 7.01
C ALA A 512 1.64 -7.97 6.57
N GLY A 513 0.47 -7.60 7.12
CA GLY A 513 -0.21 -6.33 6.83
C GLY A 513 -0.89 -6.22 5.46
N THR A 514 -1.02 -7.30 4.73
CA THR A 514 -1.56 -7.26 3.35
C THR A 514 -3.08 -7.13 3.26
N GLY A 515 -3.80 -7.20 4.38
CA GLY A 515 -5.26 -7.04 4.42
C GLY A 515 -6.07 -8.17 3.78
N SER A 516 -5.44 -9.23 3.28
CA SER A 516 -6.12 -10.37 2.68
C SER A 516 -5.43 -11.69 3.00
N SER A 517 -6.20 -12.77 3.11
CA SER A 517 -5.67 -14.12 3.21
C SER A 517 -4.98 -14.50 1.88
N ILE A 518 -3.66 -14.37 1.83
CA ILE A 518 -2.85 -14.64 0.63
C ILE A 518 -2.94 -16.10 0.17
N LEU A 519 -3.44 -17.00 0.99
CA LEU A 519 -3.34 -18.45 0.79
C LEU A 519 -4.65 -19.18 0.50
N GLN A 520 -5.57 -18.62 -0.28
CA GLN A 520 -6.59 -19.45 -0.95
C GLN A 520 -6.04 -20.12 -2.22
N GLY A 521 -4.82 -20.66 -2.18
CA GLY A 521 -4.21 -21.39 -3.26
C GLY A 521 -3.34 -22.48 -2.71
N ASN A 522 -3.86 -23.72 -2.75
CA ASN A 522 -3.18 -24.99 -2.44
C ASN A 522 -1.65 -24.90 -2.44
N GLY A 523 -1.05 -25.14 -1.27
CA GLY A 523 0.38 -25.06 -1.03
C GLY A 523 1.22 -26.01 -1.85
N ASN A 524 1.35 -25.82 -3.14
CA ASN A 524 2.35 -26.51 -3.97
C ASN A 524 2.42 -25.99 -5.42
N SER A 525 2.30 -24.69 -5.69
CA SER A 525 2.76 -24.23 -7.00
C SER A 525 3.39 -22.85 -6.94
N HIS A 526 4.68 -22.80 -7.17
CA HIS A 526 5.44 -21.60 -7.55
C HIS A 526 4.88 -20.88 -8.80
N ALA A 527 3.80 -21.39 -9.37
CA ALA A 527 3.22 -20.93 -10.63
C ALA A 527 2.12 -19.87 -10.47
N ASN A 528 1.57 -19.63 -9.27
CA ASN A 528 0.50 -18.64 -9.04
C ASN A 528 0.99 -17.31 -8.42
N VAL A 529 2.29 -17.13 -8.29
CA VAL A 529 2.92 -15.91 -7.72
C VAL A 529 2.89 -14.71 -8.69
N LEU A 530 2.28 -14.85 -9.86
CA LEU A 530 2.37 -13.86 -10.95
C LEU A 530 1.21 -12.86 -11.03
N LYS A 531 0.36 -12.76 -10.01
CA LYS A 531 -0.54 -11.61 -9.92
C LYS A 531 0.01 -10.67 -8.85
N PRO A 532 0.34 -9.41 -9.21
CA PRO A 532 0.62 -8.41 -8.19
C PRO A 532 -0.62 -8.35 -7.28
N PHE A 533 -0.44 -8.62 -5.99
CA PHE A 533 -1.50 -8.44 -5.01
C PHE A 533 -1.75 -6.95 -4.86
N VAL A 534 -2.71 -6.45 -5.60
CA VAL A 534 -3.27 -5.11 -5.39
C VAL A 534 -4.29 -5.24 -4.25
N SER A 535 -3.83 -5.55 -3.04
CA SER A 535 -4.60 -5.28 -1.86
C SER A 535 -4.11 -3.95 -1.30
N LYS A 536 -5.02 -3.04 -1.06
CA LYS A 536 -4.80 -1.87 -0.21
C LYS A 536 -4.66 -2.34 1.25
N GLY A 537 -3.61 -3.10 1.54
CA GLY A 537 -3.29 -3.52 2.89
C GLY A 537 -2.74 -2.36 3.72
N ASN A 538 -2.51 -2.59 4.99
CA ASN A 538 -1.92 -1.60 5.87
C ASN A 538 -0.50 -1.26 5.41
N ARG A 539 -0.17 0.02 5.33
CA ARG A 539 1.22 0.45 5.21
C ARG A 539 1.94 0.19 6.52
N ILE A 540 2.98 -0.63 6.49
CA ILE A 540 3.79 -0.91 7.68
C ILE A 540 5.14 -0.20 7.55
N GLU A 541 5.46 0.61 8.53
CA GLU A 541 6.79 1.19 8.66
C GLU A 541 7.72 0.18 9.33
N ILE A 542 8.89 -0.04 8.74
CA ILE A 542 9.92 -0.88 9.34
C ILE A 542 10.70 -0.03 10.35
N PRO A 543 10.73 -0.37 11.65
CA PRO A 543 11.51 0.38 12.63
C PRO A 543 13.02 0.23 12.40
N GLU A 544 13.76 1.32 12.48
CA GLU A 544 15.21 1.33 12.24
C GLU A 544 15.98 0.43 13.21
N GLY A 545 15.52 0.36 14.46
CA GLY A 545 16.15 -0.42 15.51
C GLY A 545 15.77 -1.90 15.55
N LEU A 546 14.88 -2.38 14.68
CA LEU A 546 14.27 -3.71 14.76
C LEU A 546 15.27 -4.86 14.96
N PHE A 547 16.40 -4.84 14.25
CA PHE A 547 17.42 -5.90 14.30
C PHE A 547 18.74 -5.46 14.95
N ARG A 548 18.73 -4.33 15.65
CA ARG A 548 19.95 -3.71 16.20
C ARG A 548 20.79 -4.64 17.08
N ASN A 549 20.14 -5.49 17.86
CA ASN A 549 20.81 -6.37 18.83
C ASN A 549 21.07 -7.79 18.32
N ASN A 550 20.62 -8.12 17.13
CA ASN A 550 20.69 -9.48 16.57
C ASN A 550 21.95 -9.66 15.72
N THR A 551 23.10 -9.43 16.33
CA THR A 551 24.41 -9.38 15.64
C THR A 551 24.87 -10.73 15.07
N LYS A 552 24.24 -11.86 15.47
CA LYS A 552 24.52 -13.21 14.97
C LYS A 552 23.64 -13.60 13.76
N ALA A 553 22.71 -12.73 13.34
CA ALA A 553 21.82 -13.03 12.23
C ALA A 553 22.60 -13.29 10.94
N THR A 554 22.35 -14.42 10.32
CA THR A 554 22.97 -14.87 9.07
C THR A 554 22.03 -14.83 7.88
N SER A 555 20.70 -14.85 8.11
CA SER A 555 19.67 -14.92 7.09
C SER A 555 18.51 -13.98 7.36
N PHE A 556 18.19 -13.18 6.34
CA PHE A 556 16.97 -12.40 6.21
C PHE A 556 16.23 -12.77 4.92
N MET A 557 16.29 -14.05 4.55
CA MET A 557 15.64 -14.54 3.33
C MET A 557 14.13 -14.25 3.35
N GLN A 558 13.65 -13.46 2.37
CA GLN A 558 12.22 -13.15 2.20
C GLN A 558 11.53 -12.56 3.45
N THR A 559 12.29 -11.89 4.33
CA THR A 559 11.78 -11.41 5.63
C THR A 559 10.60 -10.45 5.46
N PHE A 560 10.66 -9.55 4.47
CA PHE A 560 9.63 -8.56 4.18
C PHE A 560 8.90 -8.82 2.86
N ARG A 561 9.00 -10.04 2.34
CA ARG A 561 8.35 -10.41 1.08
C ARG A 561 6.85 -10.16 1.14
N ASP A 562 6.29 -9.63 0.03
CA ASP A 562 4.86 -9.33 -0.17
C ASP A 562 4.26 -8.40 0.90
N MET A 563 5.09 -7.56 1.57
CA MET A 563 4.61 -6.54 2.50
C MET A 563 4.34 -5.21 1.81
N ASN A 564 3.40 -4.46 2.36
CA ASN A 564 3.08 -3.09 1.91
C ASN A 564 3.97 -2.07 2.64
N ILE A 565 5.24 -1.99 2.23
CA ILE A 565 6.25 -1.05 2.77
C ILE A 565 6.59 0.01 1.73
N VAL A 566 6.81 1.26 2.15
CA VAL A 566 7.11 2.40 1.25
C VAL A 566 8.60 2.72 1.24
N ALA A 567 9.26 2.59 2.38
CA ALA A 567 10.68 2.90 2.54
C ALA A 567 11.36 1.93 3.50
N VAL A 568 12.67 1.84 3.39
CA VAL A 568 13.52 1.03 4.27
C VAL A 568 14.44 1.97 5.07
N PRO A 569 14.56 1.82 6.40
CA PRO A 569 15.49 2.61 7.20
C PRO A 569 16.96 2.36 6.83
N GLU A 570 17.76 3.41 6.82
CA GLU A 570 19.17 3.34 6.38
C GLU A 570 20.02 2.37 7.23
N ASN A 571 19.82 2.35 8.55
CA ASN A 571 20.64 1.56 9.47
C ASN A 571 19.98 0.23 9.89
N LEU A 572 18.93 -0.22 9.19
CA LEU A 572 18.18 -1.43 9.55
C LEU A 572 19.08 -2.65 9.78
N PHE A 573 20.10 -2.85 8.94
CA PHE A 573 21.04 -3.98 9.01
C PHE A 573 22.45 -3.60 9.46
N ALA A 574 22.62 -2.41 10.03
CA ALA A 574 23.95 -1.86 10.34
C ALA A 574 24.77 -2.75 11.30
N ASN A 575 24.12 -3.46 12.21
CA ASN A 575 24.79 -4.31 13.20
C ASN A 575 24.81 -5.81 12.83
N ASN A 576 24.16 -6.21 11.73
CA ASN A 576 24.02 -7.61 11.34
C ASN A 576 25.15 -8.05 10.40
N THR A 577 26.40 -7.96 10.86
CA THR A 577 27.60 -8.17 10.04
C THR A 577 27.84 -9.62 9.63
N GLU A 578 27.12 -10.58 10.21
CA GLU A 578 27.23 -12.02 9.90
C GLU A 578 26.30 -12.46 8.77
N VAL A 579 25.47 -11.56 8.22
CA VAL A 579 24.50 -11.90 7.18
C VAL A 579 25.18 -12.45 5.93
N THR A 580 24.68 -13.58 5.47
CA THR A 580 25.12 -14.25 4.23
C THR A 580 24.07 -14.24 3.14
N SER A 581 22.78 -14.00 3.46
CA SER A 581 21.68 -14.02 2.51
C SER A 581 20.64 -12.93 2.79
N PHE A 582 20.35 -12.13 1.75
CA PHE A 582 19.19 -11.27 1.60
C PHE A 582 18.30 -11.73 0.44
N ASN A 583 18.29 -13.03 0.18
CA ASN A 583 17.50 -13.63 -0.88
C ASN A 583 16.03 -13.23 -0.78
N GLY A 584 15.50 -12.58 -1.82
CA GLY A 584 14.10 -12.20 -1.91
C GLY A 584 13.61 -11.23 -0.81
N LEU A 585 14.51 -10.50 -0.16
CA LEU A 585 14.19 -9.66 1.01
C LEU A 585 12.96 -8.76 0.80
N PHE A 586 12.85 -8.13 -0.39
CA PHE A 586 11.77 -7.21 -0.75
C PHE A 586 10.93 -7.74 -1.92
N THR A 587 10.96 -9.05 -2.19
CA THR A 587 10.11 -9.65 -3.22
C THR A 587 8.65 -9.25 -3.03
N GLY A 588 7.99 -8.76 -4.09
CA GLY A 588 6.56 -8.45 -4.06
C GLY A 588 6.17 -7.19 -3.27
N CYS A 589 7.14 -6.39 -2.79
CA CYS A 589 6.85 -5.10 -2.14
C CYS A 589 6.51 -4.04 -3.19
N THR A 590 5.27 -4.04 -3.68
CA THR A 590 4.84 -3.21 -4.82
C THR A 590 4.72 -1.71 -4.49
N GLU A 591 4.67 -1.33 -3.22
CA GLU A 591 4.62 0.07 -2.78
C GLU A 591 6.00 0.63 -2.41
N LEU A 592 7.07 -0.16 -2.56
CA LEU A 592 8.42 0.24 -2.16
C LEU A 592 8.96 1.33 -3.08
N GLU A 593 9.03 2.57 -2.60
CA GLU A 593 9.47 3.72 -3.40
C GLU A 593 10.98 3.91 -3.37
N THR A 594 11.59 3.73 -2.20
CA THR A 594 13.01 4.06 -1.99
C THR A 594 13.75 3.04 -1.15
N VAL A 595 15.03 2.85 -1.48
CA VAL A 595 15.98 2.03 -0.71
C VAL A 595 17.24 2.86 -0.48
N PRO A 596 17.75 2.96 0.77
CA PRO A 596 18.97 3.73 1.07
C PRO A 596 20.21 3.16 0.40
N ALA A 597 21.08 4.01 -0.11
CA ALA A 597 22.33 3.60 -0.76
C ALA A 597 23.29 2.83 0.16
N ASP A 598 23.29 3.14 1.45
CA ASP A 598 24.18 2.52 2.45
C ASP A 598 23.49 1.37 3.22
N LEU A 599 22.31 0.89 2.79
CA LEU A 599 21.54 -0.17 3.49
C LEU A 599 22.41 -1.40 3.81
N PHE A 600 23.26 -1.84 2.88
CA PHE A 600 24.10 -3.04 3.04
C PHE A 600 25.56 -2.75 3.36
N LYS A 601 25.86 -1.53 3.80
CA LYS A 601 27.23 -1.04 4.04
C LYS A 601 28.08 -1.98 4.91
N ASN A 602 27.51 -2.54 5.95
CA ASN A 602 28.20 -3.37 6.92
C ASN A 602 28.05 -4.89 6.66
N ASN A 603 27.30 -5.29 5.64
CA ASN A 603 26.94 -6.70 5.39
C ASN A 603 27.87 -7.34 4.36
N GLN A 604 29.19 -7.33 4.62
CA GLN A 604 30.24 -7.73 3.67
C GLN A 604 30.35 -9.24 3.44
N LYS A 605 29.56 -10.08 4.15
CA LYS A 605 29.57 -11.54 3.99
C LYS A 605 28.44 -12.06 3.08
N VAL A 606 27.61 -11.17 2.57
CA VAL A 606 26.44 -11.57 1.76
C VAL A 606 26.86 -12.16 0.42
N LYS A 607 26.35 -13.35 0.15
CA LYS A 607 26.58 -14.12 -1.10
C LYS A 607 25.34 -14.21 -1.97
N ASP A 608 24.17 -13.92 -1.41
CA ASP A 608 22.90 -14.16 -2.06
C ASP A 608 21.96 -12.97 -1.96
N TYR A 609 21.80 -12.26 -3.09
CA TYR A 609 20.82 -11.21 -3.34
C TYR A 609 19.83 -11.61 -4.44
N LYS A 610 19.69 -12.92 -4.74
CA LYS A 610 18.69 -13.39 -5.71
C LYS A 610 17.31 -12.91 -5.29
N TRP A 611 16.48 -12.53 -6.28
CA TRP A 611 15.11 -12.07 -6.07
C TRP A 611 14.95 -10.84 -5.17
N LEU A 612 16.03 -10.09 -4.88
CA LEU A 612 16.00 -8.98 -3.91
C LEU A 612 14.83 -8.01 -4.16
N PHE A 613 14.58 -7.67 -5.41
CA PHE A 613 13.51 -6.79 -5.89
C PHE A 613 12.59 -7.50 -6.91
N TYR A 614 12.40 -8.80 -6.78
CA TYR A 614 11.51 -9.55 -7.65
C TYR A 614 10.06 -9.06 -7.49
N ALA A 615 9.38 -8.77 -8.61
CA ALA A 615 8.00 -8.30 -8.64
C ALA A 615 7.75 -7.06 -7.74
N THR A 616 8.70 -6.11 -7.72
CA THR A 616 8.58 -4.82 -7.01
C THR A 616 8.41 -3.66 -7.99
N ASP A 617 7.89 -2.53 -7.50
CA ASP A 617 7.71 -1.30 -8.26
C ASP A 617 8.61 -0.18 -7.70
N VAL A 618 9.92 -0.48 -7.51
CA VAL A 618 10.86 0.49 -6.93
C VAL A 618 11.01 1.71 -7.83
N LYS A 619 10.58 2.87 -7.35
CA LYS A 619 10.62 4.13 -8.11
C LYS A 619 12.03 4.68 -8.24
N THR A 620 12.83 4.56 -7.16
CA THR A 620 14.19 5.09 -7.13
C THR A 620 15.18 4.04 -6.64
N LEU A 621 16.03 3.58 -7.56
CA LEU A 621 17.13 2.67 -7.25
C LEU A 621 18.37 3.49 -6.85
N PRO A 622 19.00 3.23 -5.69
CA PRO A 622 20.15 3.98 -5.24
C PRO A 622 21.43 3.57 -5.98
N VAL A 623 22.22 4.53 -6.42
CA VAL A 623 23.57 4.27 -6.89
C VAL A 623 24.44 3.88 -5.68
N GLY A 624 25.27 2.85 -5.86
CA GLY A 624 26.23 2.42 -4.84
C GLY A 624 25.65 1.56 -3.71
N LEU A 625 24.46 0.98 -3.87
CA LEU A 625 23.87 0.04 -2.91
C LEU A 625 24.86 -1.08 -2.51
N PHE A 626 25.70 -1.53 -3.44
CA PHE A 626 26.64 -2.63 -3.25
C PHE A 626 28.12 -2.17 -3.20
N LYS A 627 28.40 -0.88 -3.17
CA LYS A 627 29.77 -0.32 -3.23
C LYS A 627 30.72 -0.83 -2.13
N HIS A 628 30.18 -1.33 -1.03
CA HIS A 628 30.92 -1.86 0.10
C HIS A 628 31.11 -3.39 0.05
N CYS A 629 30.63 -4.06 -0.99
CA CYS A 629 30.88 -5.49 -1.18
C CYS A 629 32.39 -5.72 -1.40
N PRO A 630 32.99 -6.73 -0.75
CA PRO A 630 34.42 -6.99 -0.92
C PRO A 630 34.77 -7.34 -2.36
N ALA A 631 35.85 -6.76 -2.88
CA ALA A 631 36.31 -6.94 -4.25
C ALA A 631 36.49 -8.43 -4.61
N GLY A 632 35.91 -8.86 -5.73
CA GLY A 632 35.97 -10.23 -6.23
C GLY A 632 35.16 -11.26 -5.43
N PHE A 633 34.39 -10.81 -4.42
CA PHE A 633 33.57 -11.71 -3.59
C PHE A 633 32.44 -12.34 -4.43
N PRO A 634 32.26 -13.68 -4.39
CA PRO A 634 31.25 -14.35 -5.21
C PRO A 634 29.85 -14.07 -4.70
N VAL A 635 29.09 -13.31 -5.48
CA VAL A 635 27.72 -12.88 -5.17
C VAL A 635 26.75 -13.36 -6.26
N GLN A 636 25.56 -13.76 -5.87
CA GLN A 636 24.46 -14.16 -6.74
C GLN A 636 23.39 -13.06 -6.77
N ILE A 637 23.03 -12.63 -7.99
CA ILE A 637 22.00 -11.61 -8.24
C ILE A 637 20.95 -12.06 -9.27
N ASN A 638 20.90 -13.36 -9.55
CA ASN A 638 19.96 -13.93 -10.51
C ASN A 638 18.53 -13.51 -10.18
N GLN A 639 17.74 -13.15 -11.19
CA GLN A 639 16.32 -12.81 -11.04
C GLN A 639 16.04 -11.61 -10.12
N MET A 640 17.05 -10.75 -9.87
CA MET A 640 16.94 -9.65 -8.90
C MET A 640 15.76 -8.71 -9.19
N PHE A 641 15.49 -8.42 -10.47
CA PHE A 641 14.43 -7.53 -10.93
C PHE A 641 13.40 -8.24 -11.83
N GLN A 642 13.35 -9.55 -11.78
CA GLN A 642 12.37 -10.30 -12.59
C GLN A 642 10.94 -9.87 -12.24
N ASN A 643 10.11 -9.61 -13.25
CA ASN A 643 8.72 -9.15 -13.14
C ASN A 643 8.52 -7.78 -12.44
N SER A 644 9.55 -6.96 -12.30
CA SER A 644 9.48 -5.66 -11.62
C SER A 644 9.12 -4.53 -12.57
N ILE A 645 8.56 -3.45 -12.04
CA ILE A 645 8.41 -2.17 -12.73
C ILE A 645 9.53 -1.25 -12.27
N ILE A 646 10.36 -0.78 -13.21
CA ILE A 646 11.54 0.05 -12.95
C ILE A 646 11.32 1.40 -13.60
N GLU A 647 11.20 2.46 -12.79
CA GLU A 647 10.96 3.81 -13.32
C GLU A 647 12.19 4.34 -14.06
N ASP A 648 13.36 4.28 -13.44
CA ASP A 648 14.64 4.69 -14.03
C ASP A 648 15.77 3.81 -13.48
N PHE A 649 16.47 3.09 -14.36
CA PHE A 649 17.61 2.27 -13.95
C PHE A 649 18.89 3.10 -14.00
N PRO A 650 19.57 3.35 -12.85
CA PRO A 650 20.74 4.24 -12.81
C PRO A 650 22.01 3.55 -13.29
N GLU A 651 22.88 4.30 -13.93
CA GLU A 651 24.31 3.91 -14.11
C GLU A 651 24.96 3.74 -12.74
N GLY A 652 25.85 2.76 -12.58
CA GLY A 652 26.58 2.51 -11.33
C GLY A 652 25.81 1.74 -10.26
N PHE A 653 24.59 1.27 -10.53
CA PHE A 653 23.84 0.45 -9.58
C PHE A 653 24.61 -0.80 -9.12
N PHE A 654 25.33 -1.46 -10.03
CA PHE A 654 26.10 -2.68 -9.76
C PHE A 654 27.52 -2.43 -9.28
N GLU A 655 27.89 -1.20 -8.97
CA GLU A 655 29.22 -0.89 -8.42
C GLU A 655 29.47 -1.69 -7.13
N GLY A 656 30.62 -2.37 -7.04
CA GLY A 656 30.97 -3.27 -5.94
C GLY A 656 30.65 -4.75 -6.19
N LEU A 657 29.88 -5.10 -7.22
CA LEU A 657 29.50 -6.49 -7.54
C LEU A 657 30.44 -7.14 -8.57
N ASP A 658 31.73 -6.83 -8.55
CA ASP A 658 32.74 -7.31 -9.49
C ASP A 658 32.98 -8.84 -9.45
N GLY A 659 32.55 -9.52 -8.39
CA GLY A 659 32.58 -10.98 -8.22
C GLY A 659 31.42 -11.76 -8.85
N VAL A 660 30.39 -11.07 -9.33
CA VAL A 660 29.22 -11.70 -9.96
C VAL A 660 29.60 -12.35 -11.29
N THR A 661 29.17 -13.60 -11.52
CA THR A 661 29.45 -14.35 -12.75
C THR A 661 28.22 -14.58 -13.62
N SER A 662 27.00 -14.51 -13.07
CA SER A 662 25.73 -14.78 -13.78
C SER A 662 24.72 -13.67 -13.56
N LEU A 663 24.11 -13.24 -14.68
CA LEU A 663 23.00 -12.30 -14.77
C LEU A 663 21.73 -13.00 -15.24
N SER A 664 21.64 -14.33 -15.03
CA SER A 664 20.50 -15.10 -15.52
C SER A 664 19.19 -14.54 -15.01
N GLU A 665 18.27 -14.27 -15.96
CA GLU A 665 16.90 -13.80 -15.71
C GLU A 665 16.83 -12.50 -14.90
N LEU A 666 17.93 -11.68 -14.87
CA LEU A 666 18.06 -10.50 -14.02
C LEU A 666 16.89 -9.52 -14.16
N PHE A 667 16.45 -9.26 -15.39
CA PHE A 667 15.34 -8.38 -15.74
C PHE A 667 14.23 -9.13 -16.51
N GLU A 668 14.13 -10.45 -16.39
CA GLU A 668 13.12 -11.21 -17.14
C GLU A 668 11.72 -10.66 -16.85
N ASN A 669 10.96 -10.30 -17.91
CA ASN A 669 9.64 -9.67 -17.88
C ASN A 669 9.58 -8.34 -17.09
N ALA A 670 10.71 -7.68 -16.80
CA ALA A 670 10.71 -6.36 -16.20
C ALA A 670 10.16 -5.33 -17.19
N VAL A 671 9.46 -4.33 -16.63
CA VAL A 671 8.91 -3.19 -17.36
C VAL A 671 9.75 -1.95 -17.05
N PHE A 672 10.43 -1.42 -18.05
CA PHE A 672 11.17 -0.16 -17.93
C PHE A 672 10.26 1.00 -18.35
N MET A 673 10.10 1.98 -17.47
CA MET A 673 9.29 3.18 -17.72
C MET A 673 10.06 4.25 -18.49
N LYS A 674 11.40 4.23 -18.41
CA LYS A 674 12.31 5.08 -19.18
C LYS A 674 13.27 4.22 -20.01
N PRO A 675 13.81 4.73 -21.13
CA PRO A 675 14.81 4.03 -21.91
C PRO A 675 16.02 3.60 -21.09
N LEU A 676 16.60 2.46 -21.43
CA LEU A 676 17.84 2.00 -20.82
C LEU A 676 18.98 2.97 -21.09
N LYS A 677 19.79 3.20 -20.07
CA LYS A 677 21.04 3.99 -20.20
C LYS A 677 22.21 3.10 -20.59
N GLY A 678 23.23 3.69 -21.21
CA GLY A 678 24.49 3.01 -21.44
C GLY A 678 25.24 2.68 -20.14
N GLY A 679 26.11 1.70 -20.18
CA GLY A 679 26.99 1.37 -19.07
C GLY A 679 26.32 0.86 -17.79
N ILE A 680 25.04 0.43 -17.84
CA ILE A 680 24.34 -0.05 -16.65
C ILE A 680 25.00 -1.26 -15.99
N PHE A 681 25.81 -2.02 -16.74
CA PHE A 681 26.56 -3.18 -16.24
C PHE A 681 27.97 -2.87 -15.76
N LYS A 682 28.37 -1.60 -15.70
CA LYS A 682 29.65 -1.20 -15.10
C LYS A 682 29.77 -1.77 -13.68
N GLY A 683 30.92 -2.33 -13.34
CA GLY A 683 31.15 -3.01 -12.05
C GLY A 683 31.02 -4.54 -12.10
N LEU A 684 30.35 -5.12 -13.07
CA LEU A 684 30.16 -6.58 -13.19
C LEU A 684 31.31 -7.25 -13.96
N LYS A 685 32.53 -7.14 -13.41
CA LYS A 685 33.78 -7.49 -14.12
C LYS A 685 33.89 -8.97 -14.46
N LYS A 686 33.37 -9.89 -13.65
CA LYS A 686 33.43 -11.35 -13.87
C LYS A 686 32.18 -11.92 -14.53
N ALA A 687 31.16 -11.10 -14.84
CA ALA A 687 29.95 -11.58 -15.46
C ALA A 687 30.22 -12.23 -16.81
N SER A 688 29.78 -13.46 -16.95
CA SER A 688 30.01 -14.31 -18.14
C SER A 688 28.76 -14.92 -18.72
N SER A 689 27.65 -15.00 -17.95
CA SER A 689 26.36 -15.51 -18.41
C SER A 689 25.28 -14.47 -18.30
N LEU A 690 24.64 -14.15 -19.46
CA LEU A 690 23.50 -13.26 -19.58
C LEU A 690 22.25 -14.03 -20.04
N LEU A 691 22.12 -15.28 -19.59
CA LEU A 691 20.97 -16.12 -19.96
C LEU A 691 19.66 -15.42 -19.58
N LYS A 692 18.82 -15.11 -20.60
CA LYS A 692 17.50 -14.48 -20.43
C LYS A 692 17.51 -13.14 -19.66
N THR A 693 18.62 -12.40 -19.64
CA THR A 693 18.78 -11.19 -18.82
C THR A 693 17.65 -10.18 -19.04
N PHE A 694 17.23 -9.94 -20.28
CA PHE A 694 16.13 -9.05 -20.66
C PHE A 694 14.96 -9.80 -21.32
N TYR A 695 14.79 -11.08 -21.05
CA TYR A 695 13.73 -11.89 -21.64
C TYR A 695 12.35 -11.25 -21.42
N GLY A 696 11.60 -11.02 -22.49
CA GLY A 696 10.21 -10.54 -22.41
C GLY A 696 10.03 -9.09 -21.96
N THR A 697 11.09 -8.28 -21.85
CA THR A 697 10.99 -6.88 -21.45
C THR A 697 10.34 -6.00 -22.53
N ASN A 698 9.90 -4.81 -22.12
CA ASN A 698 9.28 -3.80 -22.98
C ASN A 698 10.27 -2.81 -23.63
N VAL A 699 11.56 -3.11 -23.64
CA VAL A 699 12.56 -2.20 -24.23
C VAL A 699 12.25 -1.91 -25.70
N THR A 700 12.32 -0.62 -26.09
CA THR A 700 12.07 -0.15 -27.46
C THR A 700 13.34 0.10 -28.24
N GLU A 701 14.42 0.45 -27.54
CA GLU A 701 15.74 0.73 -28.08
C GLU A 701 16.84 0.26 -27.11
N LEU A 702 18.04 0.05 -27.61
CA LEU A 702 19.21 -0.32 -26.81
C LEU A 702 20.32 0.72 -27.04
N PRO A 703 20.96 1.23 -25.97
CA PRO A 703 22.13 2.09 -26.13
C PRO A 703 23.32 1.29 -26.67
N GLU A 704 24.16 1.92 -27.50
CA GLU A 704 25.32 1.26 -28.14
C GLU A 704 26.36 0.78 -27.12
N ASP A 705 26.47 1.51 -26.02
CA ASP A 705 27.35 1.24 -24.88
C ASP A 705 26.69 0.44 -23.74
N LEU A 706 25.57 -0.24 -24.02
CA LEU A 706 24.81 -1.04 -23.01
C LEU A 706 25.74 -1.98 -22.22
N PHE A 707 26.67 -2.64 -22.90
CA PHE A 707 27.58 -3.62 -22.29
C PHE A 707 28.95 -3.05 -21.90
N GLU A 708 29.09 -1.71 -21.83
CA GLU A 708 30.34 -1.09 -21.40
C GLU A 708 30.71 -1.53 -19.96
N GLY A 709 31.96 -1.98 -19.78
CA GLY A 709 32.49 -2.44 -18.48
C GLY A 709 32.05 -3.83 -18.04
N LEU A 710 31.17 -4.50 -18.80
CA LEU A 710 30.72 -5.87 -18.53
C LEU A 710 31.85 -6.89 -18.79
N GLY A 711 32.03 -7.83 -17.84
CA GLY A 711 32.86 -9.02 -18.05
C GLY A 711 34.34 -8.72 -18.39
N THR A 712 34.89 -7.59 -17.92
CA THR A 712 36.25 -7.19 -18.21
C THR A 712 37.28 -8.25 -17.77
N ASP A 713 37.00 -9.01 -16.71
CA ASP A 713 37.79 -10.09 -16.19
C ASP A 713 37.27 -11.48 -16.58
N ALA A 714 36.16 -11.56 -17.31
CA ALA A 714 35.65 -12.82 -17.82
C ALA A 714 36.50 -13.36 -18.98
N THR A 715 36.68 -14.65 -19.07
CA THR A 715 37.38 -15.32 -20.20
C THR A 715 36.49 -15.54 -21.42
N LYS A 716 35.19 -15.67 -21.20
CA LYS A 716 34.14 -15.79 -22.21
C LYS A 716 32.87 -15.11 -21.72
N ILE A 717 32.00 -14.73 -22.65
CA ILE A 717 30.65 -14.21 -22.36
C ILE A 717 29.65 -14.98 -23.20
N GLU A 718 28.51 -15.31 -22.62
CA GLU A 718 27.40 -16.05 -23.25
C GLU A 718 26.10 -15.27 -23.09
N MET A 719 25.44 -14.99 -24.23
CA MET A 719 24.19 -14.21 -24.29
C MET A 719 23.07 -15.03 -24.94
N SER A 720 22.74 -16.19 -24.35
CA SER A 720 21.63 -17.01 -24.84
C SER A 720 20.29 -16.45 -24.35
N ASN A 721 19.32 -16.29 -25.28
CA ASN A 721 17.98 -15.77 -25.00
C ASN A 721 17.97 -14.37 -24.32
N THR A 722 19.04 -13.60 -24.41
CA THR A 722 19.21 -12.35 -23.61
C THR A 722 18.06 -11.37 -23.82
N PHE A 723 17.63 -11.12 -25.06
CA PHE A 723 16.50 -10.25 -25.42
C PHE A 723 15.33 -11.04 -26.01
N PHE A 724 15.23 -12.33 -25.73
CA PHE A 724 14.14 -13.15 -26.27
C PHE A 724 12.78 -12.52 -25.96
N GLY A 725 11.94 -12.34 -26.98
CA GLY A 725 10.57 -11.85 -26.81
C GLY A 725 10.45 -10.37 -26.45
N CYS A 726 11.48 -9.54 -26.61
CA CYS A 726 11.40 -8.09 -26.51
C CYS A 726 10.64 -7.54 -27.72
N LYS A 727 9.31 -7.65 -27.69
CA LYS A 727 8.45 -7.42 -28.86
C LYS A 727 8.40 -5.95 -29.32
N GLN A 728 8.74 -5.02 -28.43
CA GLN A 728 8.75 -3.58 -28.70
C GLN A 728 10.09 -3.06 -29.20
N LEU A 729 11.14 -3.89 -29.22
CA LEU A 729 12.45 -3.53 -29.73
C LEU A 729 12.40 -3.34 -31.24
N GLU A 730 12.58 -2.10 -31.73
CA GLU A 730 12.43 -1.75 -33.14
C GLU A 730 13.73 -1.74 -33.92
N SER A 731 14.85 -1.43 -33.26
CA SER A 731 16.16 -1.29 -33.89
C SER A 731 17.29 -1.78 -33.00
N LEU A 732 18.42 -2.09 -33.63
CA LEU A 732 19.65 -2.50 -32.96
C LEU A 732 20.77 -1.51 -33.31
N PRO A 733 21.58 -1.05 -32.32
CA PRO A 733 22.80 -0.29 -32.67
C PRO A 733 23.85 -1.19 -33.25
N ALA A 734 24.62 -0.69 -34.26
CA ALA A 734 25.64 -1.47 -34.95
C ALA A 734 26.75 -1.99 -34.00
N GLY A 735 27.16 -1.15 -33.06
CA GLY A 735 28.22 -1.43 -32.08
C GLY A 735 27.74 -2.09 -30.79
N LEU A 736 26.49 -2.56 -30.70
CA LEU A 736 25.91 -3.12 -29.45
C LEU A 736 26.86 -4.07 -28.71
N PHE A 737 27.56 -4.93 -29.43
CA PHE A 737 28.46 -5.96 -28.88
C PHE A 737 29.94 -5.56 -28.84
N ASP A 738 30.32 -4.37 -29.29
CA ASP A 738 31.73 -3.96 -29.39
C ASP A 738 32.44 -4.01 -28.03
N PRO A 739 31.79 -3.60 -26.90
CA PRO A 739 32.44 -3.68 -25.60
C PRO A 739 32.84 -5.10 -25.15
N VAL A 740 32.20 -6.13 -25.71
CA VAL A 740 32.40 -7.54 -25.33
C VAL A 740 32.90 -8.42 -26.50
N ALA A 741 33.24 -7.82 -27.63
CA ALA A 741 33.46 -8.47 -28.91
C ALA A 741 34.45 -9.62 -28.88
N THR A 742 35.56 -9.49 -28.15
CA THR A 742 36.62 -10.50 -28.10
C THR A 742 36.30 -11.70 -27.19
N LYS A 743 35.21 -11.60 -26.39
CA LYS A 743 34.82 -12.60 -25.39
C LYS A 743 33.44 -13.23 -25.65
N LEU A 744 32.60 -12.59 -26.44
CA LEU A 744 31.24 -13.08 -26.74
C LEU A 744 31.30 -14.33 -27.64
N THR A 745 30.91 -15.46 -27.08
CA THR A 745 30.99 -16.76 -27.72
C THR A 745 29.67 -17.25 -28.30
N THR A 746 28.54 -16.84 -27.72
CA THR A 746 27.22 -17.22 -28.18
C THR A 746 26.19 -16.10 -28.05
N ILE A 747 25.39 -15.96 -29.11
CA ILE A 747 24.15 -15.15 -29.12
C ILE A 747 22.97 -16.03 -29.49
N ASN A 748 22.99 -17.32 -29.10
CA ASN A 748 21.91 -18.26 -29.38
C ASN A 748 20.56 -17.74 -28.90
N ALA A 749 19.58 -17.63 -29.82
CA ALA A 749 18.24 -17.14 -29.54
C ALA A 749 18.18 -15.73 -28.90
N CYS A 750 19.27 -14.93 -29.07
CA CYS A 750 19.42 -13.64 -28.36
C CYS A 750 18.25 -12.66 -28.62
N PHE A 751 17.81 -12.56 -29.88
CA PHE A 751 16.69 -11.73 -30.31
C PHE A 751 15.51 -12.57 -30.81
N GLN A 752 15.40 -13.83 -30.41
CA GLN A 752 14.30 -14.69 -30.83
C GLN A 752 12.97 -14.09 -30.43
N LYS A 753 11.99 -14.03 -31.34
CA LYS A 753 10.66 -13.45 -31.16
C LYS A 753 10.63 -11.94 -30.77
N CYS A 754 11.68 -11.20 -31.14
CA CYS A 754 11.65 -9.73 -31.13
C CYS A 754 10.89 -9.25 -32.37
N THR A 755 9.57 -9.34 -32.32
CA THR A 755 8.69 -9.09 -33.46
C THR A 755 8.67 -7.64 -33.93
N GLY A 756 9.20 -6.69 -33.16
CA GLY A 756 9.30 -5.26 -33.52
C GLY A 756 10.50 -4.91 -34.40
N ILE A 757 11.56 -5.74 -34.45
CA ILE A 757 12.79 -5.44 -35.21
C ILE A 757 12.47 -5.39 -36.71
N LYS A 758 12.73 -4.23 -37.34
CA LYS A 758 12.46 -3.98 -38.77
C LYS A 758 13.69 -4.20 -39.66
N SER A 759 14.89 -3.94 -39.15
CA SER A 759 16.16 -4.10 -39.86
C SER A 759 17.31 -4.39 -38.92
N ILE A 760 18.34 -5.01 -39.40
CA ILE A 760 19.63 -5.18 -38.75
C ILE A 760 20.60 -4.18 -39.37
N PRO A 761 21.34 -3.38 -38.59
CA PRO A 761 22.25 -2.37 -39.16
C PRO A 761 23.45 -2.98 -39.88
N GLU A 762 24.00 -2.24 -40.83
CA GLU A 762 25.21 -2.65 -41.56
C GLU A 762 26.37 -2.87 -40.56
N GLY A 763 27.15 -3.93 -40.80
CA GLY A 763 28.28 -4.27 -39.97
C GLY A 763 27.96 -4.86 -38.60
N PHE A 764 26.68 -5.14 -38.30
CA PHE A 764 26.25 -5.69 -37.00
C PHE A 764 27.09 -6.92 -36.60
N GLY A 765 27.73 -6.84 -35.46
CA GLY A 765 28.58 -7.93 -34.96
C GLY A 765 29.87 -8.18 -35.72
N ASN A 766 30.29 -7.30 -36.65
CA ASN A 766 31.57 -7.46 -37.35
C ASN A 766 32.82 -7.43 -36.46
N SER A 767 32.71 -6.86 -35.29
CA SER A 767 33.75 -6.86 -34.23
C SER A 767 33.90 -8.21 -33.50
N LEU A 768 32.91 -9.11 -33.58
CA LEU A 768 32.85 -10.36 -32.82
C LEU A 768 33.88 -11.38 -33.31
N THR A 769 35.01 -11.47 -32.65
CA THR A 769 36.09 -12.40 -33.01
C THR A 769 36.04 -13.74 -32.25
N ALA A 770 35.22 -13.86 -31.22
CA ALA A 770 35.06 -15.06 -30.39
C ALA A 770 33.77 -15.83 -30.66
N LEU A 771 32.84 -15.30 -31.48
CA LEU A 771 31.50 -15.85 -31.67
C LEU A 771 31.58 -17.23 -32.39
N THR A 772 30.93 -18.23 -31.80
CA THR A 772 30.85 -19.60 -32.34
C THR A 772 29.40 -20.02 -32.66
N ASN A 773 28.42 -19.40 -31.98
CA ASN A 773 27.02 -19.80 -32.07
C ASN A 773 26.08 -18.59 -32.16
N ALA A 774 25.35 -18.49 -33.26
CA ALA A 774 24.28 -17.52 -33.54
C ALA A 774 22.97 -18.24 -33.91
N GLY A 775 22.83 -19.54 -33.58
CA GLY A 775 21.59 -20.29 -33.83
C GLY A 775 20.37 -19.62 -33.26
N ASN A 776 19.26 -19.60 -34.00
CA ASN A 776 17.98 -18.95 -33.60
C ASN A 776 18.09 -17.44 -33.25
N ALA A 777 19.21 -16.76 -33.51
CA ALA A 777 19.44 -15.41 -33.01
C ALA A 777 18.32 -14.42 -33.36
N PHE A 778 17.72 -14.51 -34.53
CA PHE A 778 16.57 -13.70 -35.00
C PHE A 778 15.35 -14.55 -35.34
N TYR A 779 15.23 -15.75 -34.79
CA TYR A 779 14.08 -16.63 -35.02
C TYR A 779 12.76 -15.92 -34.66
N GLY A 780 11.82 -15.85 -35.60
CA GLY A 780 10.50 -15.24 -35.38
C GLY A 780 10.54 -13.72 -35.25
N CYS A 781 11.54 -13.03 -35.77
CA CYS A 781 11.52 -11.57 -35.93
C CYS A 781 10.60 -11.22 -37.12
N GLU A 782 9.30 -11.27 -36.91
CA GLU A 782 8.26 -11.24 -37.92
C GLU A 782 8.27 -9.93 -38.76
N SER A 783 8.64 -8.78 -38.16
CA SER A 783 8.72 -7.48 -38.85
C SER A 783 10.04 -7.22 -39.59
N LEU A 784 11.02 -8.14 -39.51
CA LEU A 784 12.33 -7.95 -40.16
C LEU A 784 12.19 -7.96 -41.66
N GLU A 785 12.44 -6.82 -42.32
CA GLU A 785 12.25 -6.62 -43.76
C GLU A 785 13.51 -6.81 -44.63
N SER A 786 14.67 -6.47 -44.03
CA SER A 786 15.95 -6.48 -44.74
C SER A 786 17.11 -6.93 -43.86
N LEU A 787 18.12 -7.50 -44.48
CA LEU A 787 19.39 -7.88 -43.86
C LEU A 787 20.51 -6.95 -44.34
N PRO A 788 21.55 -6.70 -43.53
CA PRO A 788 22.71 -5.95 -43.94
C PRO A 788 23.54 -6.72 -44.99
N SER A 789 24.34 -6.03 -45.77
CA SER A 789 25.26 -6.68 -46.72
C SER A 789 26.34 -7.48 -46.01
N GLU A 790 26.74 -7.08 -44.80
CA GLU A 790 27.74 -7.77 -43.99
C GLU A 790 27.29 -7.81 -42.50
N MET A 791 27.42 -8.98 -41.88
CA MET A 791 27.27 -9.18 -40.46
C MET A 791 28.18 -10.33 -39.97
N PHE A 792 28.68 -10.22 -38.73
CA PHE A 792 29.54 -11.22 -38.07
C PHE A 792 30.89 -11.54 -38.82
N LYS A 793 31.38 -10.64 -39.60
CA LYS A 793 32.60 -10.87 -40.44
C LYS A 793 33.84 -11.20 -39.59
N GLY A 794 33.98 -10.61 -38.37
CA GLY A 794 35.05 -10.95 -37.45
C GLY A 794 35.05 -12.39 -36.92
N ALA A 795 33.88 -13.06 -36.99
CA ALA A 795 33.72 -14.44 -36.51
C ALA A 795 33.99 -15.50 -37.60
N ALA A 796 34.45 -15.09 -38.80
CA ALA A 796 34.60 -15.96 -39.97
C ALA A 796 35.24 -17.33 -39.70
N ALA A 797 36.25 -17.38 -38.81
CA ALA A 797 37.01 -18.58 -38.50
C ALA A 797 36.42 -19.43 -37.35
N LYS A 798 35.38 -18.97 -36.66
CA LYS A 798 34.85 -19.63 -35.46
C LYS A 798 33.34 -19.88 -35.48
N LEU A 799 32.58 -19.07 -36.20
CA LEU A 799 31.13 -19.17 -36.26
C LEU A 799 30.71 -20.47 -36.95
N SER A 800 30.20 -21.41 -36.17
CA SER A 800 29.88 -22.77 -36.62
C SER A 800 28.39 -23.09 -36.60
N ASN A 801 27.56 -22.34 -35.84
CA ASN A 801 26.13 -22.58 -35.76
C ASN A 801 25.32 -21.31 -36.09
N LEU A 802 24.57 -21.38 -37.19
CA LEU A 802 23.60 -20.39 -37.63
C LEU A 802 22.23 -21.05 -37.93
N SER A 803 21.97 -22.22 -37.34
CA SER A 803 20.72 -22.95 -37.54
C SER A 803 19.52 -22.11 -37.12
N SER A 804 18.47 -22.12 -37.96
CA SER A 804 17.20 -21.43 -37.74
C SER A 804 17.35 -19.93 -37.46
N MET A 805 18.47 -19.30 -37.81
CA MET A 805 18.82 -17.93 -37.41
C MET A 805 17.75 -16.92 -37.76
N PHE A 806 17.13 -17.02 -38.92
CA PHE A 806 16.07 -16.17 -39.45
C PHE A 806 14.76 -16.95 -39.68
N TRP A 807 14.60 -18.12 -39.05
CA TRP A 807 13.35 -18.87 -39.19
C TRP A 807 12.15 -18.03 -38.80
N GLY A 808 11.13 -18.00 -39.67
CA GLY A 808 9.87 -17.27 -39.38
C GLY A 808 9.98 -15.74 -39.43
N CYS A 809 11.02 -15.20 -40.10
CA CYS A 809 11.08 -13.78 -40.43
C CYS A 809 10.14 -13.52 -41.61
N THR A 810 8.84 -13.48 -41.34
CA THR A 810 7.77 -13.50 -42.33
C THR A 810 7.74 -12.28 -43.25
N SER A 811 8.28 -11.11 -42.81
CA SER A 811 8.37 -9.88 -43.60
C SER A 811 9.67 -9.76 -44.42
N LEU A 812 10.63 -10.69 -44.30
CA LEU A 812 11.92 -10.61 -44.95
C LEU A 812 11.76 -10.73 -46.49
N LYS A 813 12.21 -9.70 -47.23
CA LYS A 813 11.98 -9.57 -48.67
C LYS A 813 13.12 -10.14 -49.53
N SER A 814 14.36 -10.02 -49.05
CA SER A 814 15.55 -10.45 -49.79
C SER A 814 16.71 -10.80 -48.85
N VAL A 815 17.59 -11.66 -49.31
CA VAL A 815 18.90 -11.96 -48.69
C VAL A 815 19.98 -11.38 -49.62
N PRO A 816 20.90 -10.55 -49.10
CA PRO A 816 21.96 -9.95 -49.93
C PRO A 816 23.01 -10.96 -50.38
N ASP A 817 23.77 -10.61 -51.43
CA ASP A 817 24.87 -11.40 -51.93
C ASP A 817 25.94 -11.62 -50.85
N GLY A 818 26.48 -12.83 -50.77
CA GLY A 818 27.67 -13.16 -49.95
C GLY A 818 27.45 -13.06 -48.44
N LEU A 819 26.21 -12.91 -47.94
CA LEU A 819 25.90 -12.60 -46.52
C LEU A 819 26.71 -13.43 -45.51
N PHE A 820 26.91 -14.74 -45.76
CA PHE A 820 27.70 -15.66 -44.92
C PHE A 820 28.84 -16.34 -45.70
N GLY A 821 29.06 -15.95 -46.97
CA GLY A 821 30.09 -16.55 -47.84
C GLY A 821 31.51 -16.48 -47.30
N PHE A 822 31.76 -15.53 -46.38
CA PHE A 822 33.07 -15.34 -45.72
C PHE A 822 33.38 -16.37 -44.61
N ILE A 823 32.43 -17.19 -44.19
CA ILE A 823 32.63 -18.18 -43.09
C ILE A 823 33.57 -19.30 -43.58
N THR A 824 34.65 -19.53 -42.83
CA THR A 824 35.66 -20.54 -43.19
C THR A 824 35.56 -21.83 -42.37
N VAL A 825 34.64 -21.87 -41.40
CA VAL A 825 34.41 -23.07 -40.58
C VAL A 825 33.82 -24.19 -41.41
N ARG A 826 34.55 -25.32 -41.49
CA ARG A 826 34.10 -26.50 -42.23
C ARG A 826 32.85 -27.10 -41.55
N ASN A 827 31.79 -27.36 -42.33
CA ASN A 827 30.49 -27.88 -41.86
C ASN A 827 29.75 -26.94 -40.88
N ALA A 828 29.89 -25.63 -41.09
CA ALA A 828 29.04 -24.70 -40.37
C ALA A 828 27.56 -25.05 -40.58
N ASN A 829 26.77 -25.01 -39.47
CA ASN A 829 25.37 -25.44 -39.49
C ASN A 829 24.44 -24.27 -39.86
N PHE A 830 23.79 -24.36 -41.00
CA PHE A 830 22.78 -23.42 -41.52
C PHE A 830 21.39 -24.06 -41.63
N LEU A 831 21.15 -25.19 -40.95
CA LEU A 831 19.86 -25.89 -40.99
C LEU A 831 18.70 -24.95 -40.74
N ASN A 832 17.73 -24.89 -41.66
CA ASN A 832 16.53 -24.07 -41.54
C ASN A 832 16.76 -22.55 -41.43
N CYS A 833 17.94 -22.03 -41.83
CA CYS A 833 18.33 -20.63 -41.56
C CYS A 833 17.28 -19.60 -42.00
N PHE A 834 16.61 -19.81 -43.14
CA PHE A 834 15.56 -18.95 -43.69
C PHE A 834 14.21 -19.67 -43.84
N ASN A 835 13.97 -20.74 -43.09
CA ASN A 835 12.71 -21.46 -43.14
C ASN A 835 11.55 -20.56 -42.73
N SER A 836 10.39 -20.70 -43.38
CA SER A 836 9.16 -19.91 -43.09
C SER A 836 9.30 -18.39 -43.28
N CYS A 837 10.29 -17.91 -44.06
CA CYS A 837 10.36 -16.51 -44.50
C CYS A 837 9.40 -16.31 -45.69
N THR A 838 8.11 -16.20 -45.42
CA THR A 838 7.03 -16.28 -46.42
C THR A 838 7.01 -15.12 -47.43
N SER A 839 7.61 -13.97 -47.11
CA SER A 839 7.73 -12.80 -48.01
C SER A 839 9.01 -12.79 -48.85
N LEU A 840 9.87 -13.80 -48.71
CA LEU A 840 11.18 -13.83 -49.38
C LEU A 840 11.02 -14.01 -50.89
N LYS A 841 11.52 -13.02 -51.65
CA LYS A 841 11.43 -12.98 -53.13
C LYS A 841 12.74 -13.29 -53.81
N SER A 842 13.87 -13.01 -53.18
CA SER A 842 15.19 -13.20 -53.75
C SER A 842 16.21 -13.61 -52.70
N VAL A 843 17.11 -14.47 -53.10
CA VAL A 843 18.31 -14.86 -52.33
C VAL A 843 19.50 -14.52 -53.19
N GLY A 844 20.43 -13.78 -52.63
CA GLY A 844 21.64 -13.32 -53.33
C GLY A 844 22.56 -14.47 -53.72
N ALA A 845 23.57 -14.15 -54.54
CA ALA A 845 24.64 -15.11 -54.91
C ALA A 845 25.56 -15.33 -53.69
N ASP A 846 26.15 -16.52 -53.60
CA ASP A 846 27.21 -16.89 -52.65
C ASP A 846 26.85 -16.60 -51.17
N VAL A 847 25.54 -16.67 -50.79
CA VAL A 847 25.06 -16.41 -49.44
C VAL A 847 25.71 -17.35 -48.43
N PHE A 848 25.97 -18.59 -48.80
CA PHE A 848 26.59 -19.60 -47.96
C PHE A 848 28.02 -19.93 -48.41
N PRO A 849 28.92 -20.32 -47.46
CA PRO A 849 30.28 -20.71 -47.83
C PRO A 849 30.27 -21.93 -48.75
N SER A 850 31.17 -21.94 -49.74
CA SER A 850 31.37 -23.08 -50.68
C SER A 850 31.80 -24.39 -49.96
N THR A 851 32.16 -24.32 -48.71
CA THR A 851 32.58 -25.45 -47.82
C THR A 851 31.41 -26.15 -47.11
N VAL A 852 30.19 -25.65 -47.22
CA VAL A 852 28.98 -26.28 -46.67
C VAL A 852 28.55 -27.39 -47.63
N SER A 853 28.56 -28.65 -47.15
CA SER A 853 27.93 -29.74 -47.88
C SER A 853 26.42 -29.63 -47.82
N THR A 854 25.74 -29.59 -48.94
CA THR A 854 24.28 -29.61 -49.11
C THR A 854 23.65 -30.84 -48.47
#